data_15cb1c7130f862d2e97f021ddffcecfb
#
_entry.id   15cb1c7130f862d2e97f021ddffcecfb
#
_cell.length_a   1.000
_cell.length_b   1.000
_cell.length_c   1.000
_cell.angle_alpha   90.00
_cell.angle_beta   90.00
_cell.angle_gamma   90.00
#
_symmetry.space_group_name_H-M   'P 1'
#
loop_
_entity.id
_entity.type
_entity.pdbx_description
1 polymer ?
#
loop_
_entity_poly.entity_id
_entity_poly.type
_entity_poly.pdbx_seq_one_letter_code
_entity_poly.pdbx_strand_id
1 'polypeptide(L)'
;MGDSMYKNNLFSYTKAKVDNLTNNLLVIKRDGRVVKFDAEKIYKAIEKAVHSVFGTKHSVNINGIVDNVIIEIANRFKDNIKIYELQNIVEHTLLTLGEEAIYEEYVGYRSMRDIERERSLDINVAIEKLVNRDENVVNENANKDSLVFNTHRDLTSGIVAKAIGLKMLPKHVANAHQKGEIHYHDLDYSPYQPLTNCCLIDFKEMLTKGFKIGNADVDSPKSIQTATAQMAQIIANVASSQYGGCSADRIDEVLAPFAQLNYEKNLRMAQEWIEDEEKQKEFADKKTKKDIFDAMQSLEYEINTLYSSQGQTPFTSLGFGLGEGYFEKEIQKAILKVRIQGLGKERRTAIFPKLIFVIKDGLNLKPTDPNYDVKELALACATQRMYPDVLMYDTITKITGSCKTPMGCRSFLPAWRNEQGELVESGRMNLGVVTLNLPRVALESKGNKEEFWEIFKERLQICKDALDYRAKRCGEAKPQNAPILYMHGAFGKRLKPEDRVKQLFDNKRSTLSLGYIGLYEVASVFYGGEWEKNPEAKEFTLEIMRYMKECVDKWTREGDYWYSIYSTPSESLTDRFCRMDTEKFGIVENITDKEYYTNSYHYDVRKNPTPFEKLDFEKDYPYYASGGFIHYCEYPVLRQNPKALEAVWDYAYDKVGYLGTNTPIDRCYKCGYEGEFEPTKKGFRCPECGNKDPKSCDVVKRTCGYLGNPQARPMIKGRHKEIVARVKHLK
;
A
#
# COMPACT_ATOMS: atom_id res chain seq x y z
N MET A 1 -58.18 28.52 22.43
CA MET A 1 -57.78 29.83 22.96
C MET A 1 -56.33 29.78 23.52
N GLY A 2 -55.42 29.14 22.85
CA GLY A 2 -54.02 29.03 23.25
C GLY A 2 -52.99 29.60 22.25
N ASP A 3 -53.41 29.82 21.03
CA ASP A 3 -52.48 30.19 19.91
C ASP A 3 -52.35 31.72 19.65
N SER A 4 -53.17 32.53 20.34
CA SER A 4 -53.17 34.00 20.11
C SER A 4 -52.27 34.76 21.09
N MET A 5 -51.81 34.14 22.19
CA MET A 5 -50.97 34.81 23.21
C MET A 5 -49.48 34.77 22.89
N TYR A 6 -49.01 33.81 22.10
CA TYR A 6 -47.58 33.72 21.77
C TYR A 6 -47.18 34.66 20.61
N LYS A 7 -48.09 34.98 19.71
CA LYS A 7 -47.81 35.88 18.56
C LYS A 7 -47.75 37.37 18.93
N ASN A 8 -48.35 37.80 20.05
CA ASN A 8 -48.39 39.21 20.42
C ASN A 8 -47.24 39.70 21.32
N ASN A 9 -46.46 38.81 21.92
CA ASN A 9 -45.30 39.19 22.73
C ASN A 9 -43.99 39.30 21.98
N LEU A 10 -43.91 38.88 20.73
CA LEU A 10 -42.72 39.00 19.87
C LEU A 10 -42.57 40.40 19.23
N PHE A 11 -43.63 41.22 19.15
CA PHE A 11 -43.60 42.51 18.50
C PHE A 11 -43.32 43.72 19.41
N SER A 12 -43.08 43.56 20.70
CA SER A 12 -42.84 44.66 21.63
C SER A 12 -41.37 44.95 21.98
N TYR A 13 -40.40 44.27 21.33
CA TYR A 13 -38.99 44.67 21.47
C TYR A 13 -38.69 45.88 20.62
N THR A 14 -38.58 47.01 21.25
CA THR A 14 -38.34 48.30 20.61
C THR A 14 -37.06 48.27 19.76
N LYS A 15 -37.14 48.83 18.56
CA LYS A 15 -36.05 49.14 17.61
C LYS A 15 -34.78 49.67 18.32
N ALA A 16 -34.98 50.48 19.40
CA ALA A 16 -33.92 51.02 20.23
C ALA A 16 -33.05 49.98 20.99
N LYS A 17 -33.62 48.81 21.36
CA LYS A 17 -32.83 47.72 22.01
C LYS A 17 -32.01 46.95 21.01
N VAL A 18 -32.54 46.74 19.79
CA VAL A 18 -31.84 46.08 18.69
C VAL A 18 -30.69 46.96 18.19
N ASP A 19 -30.93 48.27 18.05
CA ASP A 19 -29.94 49.24 17.62
C ASP A 19 -28.80 49.39 18.66
N ASN A 20 -29.13 49.35 19.95
CA ASN A 20 -28.13 49.42 21.02
C ASN A 20 -27.25 48.17 21.08
N LEU A 21 -27.81 46.98 20.80
CA LEU A 21 -27.08 45.73 20.75
C LEU A 21 -26.14 45.62 19.53
N THR A 22 -26.64 46.03 18.35
CA THR A 22 -25.84 46.01 17.11
C THR A 22 -24.65 46.95 17.18
N ASN A 23 -24.72 48.02 18.00
CA ASN A 23 -23.62 48.98 18.16
C ASN A 23 -22.52 48.54 19.18
N ASN A 24 -22.85 47.73 20.19
CA ASN A 24 -21.99 47.40 21.30
C ASN A 24 -21.54 45.93 21.38
N LEU A 25 -22.26 44.98 20.75
CA LEU A 25 -21.95 43.57 20.82
C LEU A 25 -20.66 43.24 20.04
N LEU A 26 -19.76 42.51 20.70
CA LEU A 26 -18.54 42.01 20.09
C LEU A 26 -18.64 40.51 19.79
N VAL A 27 -18.13 40.11 18.63
CA VAL A 27 -18.06 38.69 18.23
C VAL A 27 -16.63 38.20 18.40
N ILE A 28 -16.44 37.22 19.25
CA ILE A 28 -15.14 36.52 19.44
C ILE A 28 -15.06 35.42 18.36
N LYS A 29 -14.13 35.59 17.42
CA LYS A 29 -13.84 34.61 16.38
C LYS A 29 -13.13 33.38 16.97
N ARG A 30 -13.11 32.26 16.23
CA ARG A 30 -12.44 31.01 16.67
C ARG A 30 -10.93 31.17 16.88
N ASP A 31 -10.29 32.08 16.15
CA ASP A 31 -8.87 32.45 16.27
C ASP A 31 -8.58 33.49 17.37
N GLY A 32 -9.56 33.78 18.24
CA GLY A 32 -9.46 34.71 19.33
C GLY A 32 -9.62 36.19 18.95
N ARG A 33 -9.66 36.55 17.67
CA ARG A 33 -9.92 37.95 17.24
C ARG A 33 -11.31 38.42 17.65
N VAL A 34 -11.40 39.63 18.12
CA VAL A 34 -12.64 40.26 18.50
C VAL A 34 -13.04 41.26 17.41
N VAL A 35 -14.26 41.18 16.91
CA VAL A 35 -14.81 42.04 15.86
C VAL A 35 -16.19 42.54 16.28
N LYS A 36 -16.61 43.68 15.75
CA LYS A 36 -17.99 44.15 15.98
C LYS A 36 -19.01 43.19 15.36
N PHE A 37 -20.16 43.08 16.00
CA PHE A 37 -21.30 42.35 15.49
C PHE A 37 -21.78 43.01 14.17
N ASP A 38 -22.17 42.15 13.22
CA ASP A 38 -22.57 42.57 11.87
C ASP A 38 -23.70 41.67 11.38
N ALA A 39 -24.94 42.18 11.43
CA ALA A 39 -26.14 41.48 11.05
C ALA A 39 -26.17 41.12 9.54
N GLU A 40 -25.52 41.93 8.69
CA GLU A 40 -25.45 41.68 7.25
C GLU A 40 -24.73 40.38 6.93
N LYS A 41 -23.78 39.96 7.75
CA LYS A 41 -23.10 38.66 7.59
C LYS A 41 -24.01 37.47 7.87
N ILE A 42 -24.97 37.64 8.81
CA ILE A 42 -25.99 36.61 9.07
C ILE A 42 -26.93 36.56 7.87
N TYR A 43 -27.41 37.74 7.42
CA TYR A 43 -28.28 37.85 6.23
C TYR A 43 -27.65 37.13 5.04
N LYS A 44 -26.43 37.46 4.66
CA LYS A 44 -25.73 36.86 3.50
C LYS A 44 -25.51 35.35 3.66
N ALA A 45 -25.33 34.85 4.88
CA ALA A 45 -25.18 33.41 5.11
C ALA A 45 -26.51 32.66 4.91
N ILE A 46 -27.61 33.21 5.41
CA ILE A 46 -28.96 32.66 5.24
C ILE A 46 -29.40 32.79 3.77
N GLU A 47 -29.18 33.94 3.14
CA GLU A 47 -29.50 34.19 1.71
C GLU A 47 -28.84 33.14 0.80
N LYS A 48 -27.59 32.81 1.04
CA LYS A 48 -26.90 31.75 0.28
C LYS A 48 -27.56 30.38 0.44
N ALA A 49 -27.97 30.03 1.63
CA ALA A 49 -28.67 28.77 1.88
C ALA A 49 -30.04 28.77 1.19
N VAL A 50 -30.78 29.86 1.26
CA VAL A 50 -32.07 30.04 0.56
C VAL A 50 -31.90 29.95 -0.96
N HIS A 51 -30.90 30.62 -1.52
CA HIS A 51 -30.63 30.58 -2.97
C HIS A 51 -30.20 29.18 -3.44
N SER A 52 -29.50 28.43 -2.60
CA SER A 52 -29.11 27.03 -2.91
C SER A 52 -30.34 26.11 -2.98
N VAL A 53 -31.29 26.29 -2.08
CA VAL A 53 -32.52 25.46 -2.02
C VAL A 53 -33.55 25.86 -3.04
N PHE A 54 -33.84 27.16 -3.17
CA PHE A 54 -35.00 27.67 -3.92
C PHE A 54 -34.63 28.50 -5.18
N GLY A 55 -33.33 28.67 -5.46
CA GLY A 55 -32.85 29.56 -6.53
C GLY A 55 -32.97 31.04 -6.16
N THR A 56 -32.70 31.93 -7.11
CA THR A 56 -32.70 33.39 -6.89
C THR A 56 -34.11 34.04 -6.89
N LYS A 57 -35.14 33.29 -7.32
CA LYS A 57 -36.54 33.75 -7.30
C LYS A 57 -37.31 32.93 -6.27
N HIS A 58 -37.47 33.45 -5.06
CA HIS A 58 -38.15 32.80 -3.94
C HIS A 58 -39.03 33.75 -3.17
N SER A 59 -39.98 33.22 -2.40
CA SER A 59 -40.89 33.97 -1.51
C SER A 59 -40.45 33.98 -0.05
N VAL A 60 -39.28 33.41 0.29
CA VAL A 60 -38.79 33.32 1.66
C VAL A 60 -38.46 34.71 2.21
N ASN A 61 -38.99 35.01 3.41
CA ASN A 61 -38.75 36.29 4.09
C ASN A 61 -37.42 36.19 4.91
N ILE A 62 -36.28 36.37 4.23
CA ILE A 62 -34.97 36.33 4.86
C ILE A 62 -34.82 37.38 5.97
N ASN A 63 -35.35 38.59 5.78
CA ASN A 63 -35.31 39.64 6.78
C ASN A 63 -36.01 39.21 8.09
N GLY A 64 -37.19 38.57 7.98
CA GLY A 64 -37.91 38.07 9.15
C GLY A 64 -37.16 36.98 9.88
N ILE A 65 -36.43 36.11 9.18
CA ILE A 65 -35.55 35.10 9.81
C ILE A 65 -34.40 35.79 10.57
N VAL A 66 -33.71 36.75 9.93
CA VAL A 66 -32.60 37.49 10.52
C VAL A 66 -33.04 38.28 11.76
N ASP A 67 -34.21 38.94 11.69
CA ASP A 67 -34.77 39.68 12.82
C ASP A 67 -34.99 38.74 14.05
N ASN A 68 -35.52 37.53 13.86
CA ASN A 68 -35.68 36.54 14.94
C ASN A 68 -34.33 36.09 15.52
N VAL A 69 -33.31 35.90 14.66
CA VAL A 69 -31.95 35.59 15.13
C VAL A 69 -31.39 36.73 15.98
N ILE A 70 -31.54 37.98 15.56
CA ILE A 70 -31.05 39.15 16.29
C ILE A 70 -31.76 39.30 17.63
N ILE A 71 -33.07 39.10 17.68
CA ILE A 71 -33.86 39.13 18.93
C ILE A 71 -33.35 38.06 19.91
N GLU A 72 -33.11 36.85 19.43
CA GLU A 72 -32.61 35.76 20.25
C GLU A 72 -31.21 36.07 20.79
N ILE A 73 -30.30 36.62 19.98
CA ILE A 73 -28.99 37.10 20.39
C ILE A 73 -29.13 38.18 21.49
N ALA A 74 -30.00 39.16 21.25
CA ALA A 74 -30.24 40.28 22.17
C ALA A 74 -30.76 39.84 23.56
N ASN A 75 -31.54 38.75 23.58
CA ASN A 75 -32.07 38.19 24.82
C ASN A 75 -31.01 37.43 25.64
N ARG A 76 -29.98 36.89 25.01
CA ARG A 76 -28.99 36.01 25.64
C ARG A 76 -27.64 36.67 25.93
N PHE A 77 -27.25 37.66 25.12
CA PHE A 77 -25.89 38.25 25.16
C PHE A 77 -25.95 39.77 25.23
N LYS A 78 -25.08 40.37 26.09
CA LYS A 78 -25.03 41.83 26.29
C LYS A 78 -23.78 42.46 25.70
N ASP A 79 -22.61 41.86 25.93
CA ASP A 79 -21.32 42.47 25.60
C ASP A 79 -20.54 41.70 24.52
N ASN A 80 -20.54 40.39 24.58
CA ASN A 80 -19.84 39.54 23.63
C ASN A 80 -20.53 38.21 23.40
N ILE A 81 -20.31 37.62 22.20
CA ILE A 81 -20.78 36.32 21.81
C ILE A 81 -19.69 35.58 21.04
N LYS A 82 -19.48 34.30 21.31
CA LYS A 82 -18.56 33.49 20.52
C LYS A 82 -19.22 33.09 19.21
N ILE A 83 -18.42 33.02 18.13
CA ILE A 83 -18.95 32.76 16.78
C ILE A 83 -19.74 31.46 16.68
N TYR A 84 -19.36 30.40 17.44
CA TYR A 84 -20.11 29.13 17.44
C TYR A 84 -21.48 29.26 18.13
N GLU A 85 -21.60 30.10 19.18
CA GLU A 85 -22.87 30.36 19.87
C GLU A 85 -23.84 31.12 18.95
N LEU A 86 -23.30 32.13 18.22
CA LEU A 86 -24.05 32.85 17.21
C LEU A 86 -24.58 31.90 16.12
N GLN A 87 -23.73 31.01 15.63
CA GLN A 87 -24.09 30.02 14.61
C GLN A 87 -25.17 29.04 15.09
N ASN A 88 -25.06 28.56 16.34
CA ASN A 88 -26.07 27.68 16.95
C ASN A 88 -27.42 28.40 17.11
N ILE A 89 -27.45 29.70 17.39
CA ILE A 89 -28.69 30.50 17.42
C ILE A 89 -29.33 30.57 16.04
N VAL A 90 -28.55 30.80 14.96
CA VAL A 90 -29.07 30.77 13.60
C VAL A 90 -29.73 29.44 13.27
N GLU A 91 -29.06 28.35 13.59
CA GLU A 91 -29.55 26.97 13.37
C GLU A 91 -30.85 26.71 14.15
N HIS A 92 -30.85 27.05 15.45
CA HIS A 92 -32.03 26.87 16.28
C HIS A 92 -33.23 27.71 15.78
N THR A 93 -32.97 28.95 15.35
CA THR A 93 -34.02 29.85 14.82
C THR A 93 -34.61 29.28 13.52
N LEU A 94 -33.79 28.78 12.60
CA LEU A 94 -34.26 28.15 11.35
C LEU A 94 -35.17 26.96 11.64
N LEU A 95 -34.78 26.06 12.56
CA LEU A 95 -35.62 24.93 12.97
C LEU A 95 -36.93 25.39 13.64
N THR A 96 -36.85 26.38 14.53
CA THR A 96 -38.05 26.89 15.26
C THR A 96 -39.05 27.55 14.33
N LEU A 97 -38.58 28.14 13.23
CA LEU A 97 -39.43 28.73 12.21
C LEU A 97 -39.96 27.72 11.18
N GLY A 98 -39.58 26.45 11.27
CA GLY A 98 -39.98 25.39 10.35
C GLY A 98 -39.25 25.42 9.00
N GLU A 99 -38.13 26.10 8.91
CA GLU A 99 -37.33 26.24 7.68
C GLU A 99 -36.31 25.12 7.55
N GLU A 100 -36.77 23.86 7.61
CA GLU A 100 -35.89 22.66 7.67
C GLU A 100 -34.96 22.55 6.47
N ALA A 101 -35.43 22.81 5.24
CA ALA A 101 -34.57 22.73 4.04
C ALA A 101 -33.46 23.78 4.03
N ILE A 102 -33.76 25.00 4.54
CA ILE A 102 -32.75 26.07 4.68
C ILE A 102 -31.77 25.73 5.78
N TYR A 103 -32.25 25.13 6.87
CA TYR A 103 -31.43 24.66 7.98
C TYR A 103 -30.41 23.59 7.52
N GLU A 104 -30.87 22.56 6.79
CA GLU A 104 -29.99 21.50 6.28
C GLU A 104 -28.89 22.05 5.37
N GLU A 105 -29.21 22.97 4.46
CA GLU A 105 -28.25 23.62 3.57
C GLU A 105 -27.29 24.54 4.32
N TYR A 106 -27.79 25.31 5.29
CA TYR A 106 -26.96 26.19 6.13
C TYR A 106 -25.94 25.39 6.95
N VAL A 107 -26.38 24.31 7.60
CA VAL A 107 -25.50 23.40 8.36
C VAL A 107 -24.52 22.68 7.44
N GLY A 108 -24.96 22.22 6.28
CA GLY A 108 -24.12 21.61 5.25
C GLY A 108 -23.00 22.54 4.79
N TYR A 109 -23.33 23.79 4.45
CA TYR A 109 -22.37 24.82 4.05
C TYR A 109 -21.39 25.18 5.20
N ARG A 110 -21.90 25.31 6.42
CA ARG A 110 -21.07 25.55 7.61
C ARG A 110 -20.08 24.41 7.84
N SER A 111 -20.54 23.17 7.81
CA SER A 111 -19.71 21.98 7.98
C SER A 111 -18.62 21.89 6.92
N MET A 112 -18.95 22.19 5.66
CA MET A 112 -17.94 22.24 4.59
C MET A 112 -16.88 23.32 4.83
N ARG A 113 -17.29 24.51 5.29
CA ARG A 113 -16.36 25.60 5.60
C ARG A 113 -15.49 25.32 6.82
N ASP A 114 -16.01 24.65 7.82
CA ASP A 114 -15.26 24.23 8.98
C ASP A 114 -14.23 23.16 8.62
N ILE A 115 -14.63 22.19 7.81
CA ILE A 115 -13.74 21.19 7.21
C ILE A 115 -12.66 21.84 6.34
N GLU A 116 -12.98 22.84 5.53
CA GLU A 116 -11.99 23.58 4.73
C GLU A 116 -10.96 24.36 5.57
N ARG A 117 -11.39 24.92 6.69
CA ARG A 117 -10.51 25.64 7.62
C ARG A 117 -9.64 24.69 8.43
N GLU A 118 -10.22 23.62 8.95
CA GLU A 118 -9.45 22.55 9.61
C GLU A 118 -8.39 21.99 8.67
N ARG A 119 -8.73 21.74 7.40
CA ARG A 119 -7.78 21.27 6.39
C ARG A 119 -6.66 22.26 6.06
N SER A 120 -6.93 23.55 6.01
CA SER A 120 -5.87 24.55 5.79
C SER A 120 -4.98 24.71 7.03
N LEU A 121 -5.53 24.57 8.23
CA LEU A 121 -4.74 24.45 9.47
C LEU A 121 -3.94 23.14 9.46
N ASP A 122 -4.52 22.02 9.05
CA ASP A 122 -3.88 20.70 8.97
C ASP A 122 -2.68 20.70 8.02
N ILE A 123 -2.76 21.37 6.86
CA ILE A 123 -1.63 21.48 5.93
C ILE A 123 -0.48 22.25 6.60
N ASN A 124 -0.77 23.38 7.22
CA ASN A 124 0.25 24.20 7.88
C ASN A 124 0.89 23.44 9.05
N VAL A 125 0.08 22.79 9.89
CA VAL A 125 0.57 21.97 11.00
C VAL A 125 1.39 20.78 10.48
N ALA A 126 0.96 20.13 9.40
CA ALA A 126 1.71 19.01 8.81
C ALA A 126 3.04 19.46 8.20
N ILE A 127 3.08 20.63 7.55
CA ILE A 127 4.32 21.21 7.02
C ILE A 127 5.24 21.60 8.18
N GLU A 128 4.74 22.22 9.24
CA GLU A 128 5.51 22.58 10.43
C GLU A 128 6.12 21.33 11.09
N LYS A 129 5.34 20.26 11.26
CA LYS A 129 5.82 18.97 11.75
C LYS A 129 6.91 18.38 10.85
N LEU A 130 6.74 18.46 9.52
CA LEU A 130 7.76 17.98 8.57
C LEU A 130 9.06 18.78 8.70
N VAL A 131 8.98 20.13 8.77
CA VAL A 131 10.14 21.00 8.92
C VAL A 131 10.87 20.72 10.24
N ASN A 132 10.11 20.50 11.32
CA ASN A 132 10.64 20.13 12.63
C ASN A 132 11.03 18.66 12.77
N ARG A 133 10.95 17.87 11.66
CA ARG A 133 11.30 16.45 11.60
C ARG A 133 10.54 15.58 12.60
N ASP A 134 9.24 15.85 12.78
CA ASP A 134 8.36 14.99 13.60
C ASP A 134 8.42 13.53 13.11
N GLU A 135 8.67 12.60 14.04
CA GLU A 135 8.91 11.19 13.73
C GLU A 135 7.73 10.52 12.99
N ASN A 136 6.48 10.92 13.30
CA ASN A 136 5.30 10.33 12.68
C ASN A 136 5.11 10.77 11.21
N VAL A 137 5.61 11.96 10.87
CA VAL A 137 5.57 12.48 9.49
C VAL A 137 6.75 11.94 8.67
N VAL A 138 7.95 12.00 9.23
CA VAL A 138 9.19 11.65 8.52
C VAL A 138 9.29 10.14 8.29
N ASN A 139 8.73 9.32 9.18
CA ASN A 139 8.78 7.87 9.16
C ASN A 139 7.46 7.21 8.69
N GLU A 140 6.53 7.96 8.11
CA GLU A 140 5.25 7.44 7.61
C GLU A 140 5.44 6.28 6.62
N ASN A 141 6.48 6.34 5.81
CA ASN A 141 6.84 5.32 4.85
C ASN A 141 8.26 4.78 5.12
N ALA A 142 8.37 3.54 5.60
CA ALA A 142 9.63 2.89 5.91
C ALA A 142 10.56 2.65 4.68
N ASN A 143 10.04 2.79 3.45
CA ASN A 143 10.85 2.68 2.23
C ASN A 143 11.53 3.99 1.85
N LYS A 144 11.13 5.13 2.43
CA LYS A 144 11.73 6.43 2.19
C LYS A 144 12.85 6.70 3.20
N ASP A 145 14.01 7.10 2.70
CA ASP A 145 15.12 7.52 3.54
C ASP A 145 14.99 9.01 3.87
N SER A 146 14.71 9.32 5.11
CA SER A 146 14.50 10.71 5.58
C SER A 146 15.75 11.61 5.49
N LEU A 147 16.92 11.04 5.24
CA LEU A 147 18.17 11.78 5.02
C LEU A 147 18.38 12.19 3.56
N VAL A 148 17.62 11.60 2.63
CA VAL A 148 17.69 11.95 1.22
C VAL A 148 16.87 13.22 0.96
N PHE A 149 17.46 14.20 0.31
CA PHE A 149 16.79 15.50 0.05
C PHE A 149 15.48 15.37 -0.75
N ASN A 150 15.45 14.46 -1.73
CA ASN A 150 14.23 14.20 -2.51
C ASN A 150 13.06 13.73 -1.66
N THR A 151 13.32 12.97 -0.59
CA THR A 151 12.28 12.54 0.36
C THR A 151 11.58 13.72 1.01
N HIS A 152 12.31 14.75 1.42
CA HIS A 152 11.71 15.94 2.02
C HIS A 152 10.78 16.68 1.03
N ARG A 153 11.20 16.81 -0.23
CA ARG A 153 10.36 17.39 -1.30
C ARG A 153 9.12 16.55 -1.57
N ASP A 154 9.27 15.24 -1.61
CA ASP A 154 8.17 14.32 -1.86
C ASP A 154 7.15 14.31 -0.71
N LEU A 155 7.59 14.33 0.54
CA LEU A 155 6.71 14.45 1.71
C LEU A 155 5.93 15.78 1.69
N THR A 156 6.57 16.88 1.31
CA THR A 156 5.88 18.18 1.13
C THR A 156 4.82 18.09 0.04
N SER A 157 5.16 17.51 -1.11
CA SER A 157 4.21 17.26 -2.21
C SER A 157 3.07 16.36 -1.76
N GLY A 158 3.36 15.31 -1.00
CA GLY A 158 2.38 14.38 -0.46
C GLY A 158 1.36 15.03 0.48
N ILE A 159 1.78 15.95 1.35
CA ILE A 159 0.87 16.72 2.22
C ILE A 159 -0.14 17.51 1.39
N VAL A 160 0.34 18.20 0.35
CA VAL A 160 -0.53 18.97 -0.57
C VAL A 160 -1.44 18.05 -1.37
N ALA A 161 -0.89 16.96 -1.91
CA ALA A 161 -1.64 15.99 -2.71
C ALA A 161 -2.78 15.31 -1.92
N LYS A 162 -2.54 14.95 -0.64
CA LYS A 162 -3.58 14.42 0.27
C LYS A 162 -4.73 15.40 0.45
N ALA A 163 -4.43 16.67 0.70
CA ALA A 163 -5.43 17.70 0.93
C ALA A 163 -6.28 17.97 -0.32
N ILE A 164 -5.66 18.04 -1.50
CA ILE A 164 -6.35 18.22 -2.77
C ILE A 164 -7.10 16.94 -3.17
N GLY A 165 -6.46 15.78 -3.02
CA GLY A 165 -7.01 14.48 -3.38
C GLY A 165 -8.32 14.18 -2.65
N LEU A 166 -8.41 14.50 -1.35
CA LEU A 166 -9.65 14.37 -0.59
C LEU A 166 -10.80 15.21 -1.14
N LYS A 167 -10.50 16.39 -1.73
CA LYS A 167 -11.51 17.23 -2.39
C LYS A 167 -11.92 16.71 -3.76
N MET A 168 -11.04 15.98 -4.43
CA MET A 168 -11.30 15.38 -5.75
C MET A 168 -12.15 14.11 -5.65
N LEU A 169 -12.05 13.36 -4.56
CA LEU A 169 -12.83 12.15 -4.36
C LEU A 169 -14.34 12.43 -4.30
N PRO A 170 -15.19 11.48 -4.73
CA PRO A 170 -16.62 11.52 -4.43
C PRO A 170 -16.84 11.72 -2.93
N LYS A 171 -17.79 12.57 -2.56
CA LYS A 171 -17.99 13.02 -1.16
C LYS A 171 -18.14 11.84 -0.17
N HIS A 172 -18.94 10.85 -0.53
CA HIS A 172 -19.16 9.66 0.31
C HIS A 172 -17.86 8.82 0.49
N VAL A 173 -17.03 8.71 -0.56
CA VAL A 173 -15.73 8.02 -0.50
C VAL A 173 -14.75 8.78 0.40
N ALA A 174 -14.65 10.11 0.24
CA ALA A 174 -13.80 10.95 1.06
C ALA A 174 -14.19 10.86 2.55
N ASN A 175 -15.49 10.92 2.85
CA ASN A 175 -16.02 10.79 4.20
C ASN A 175 -15.72 9.42 4.82
N ALA A 176 -15.95 8.33 4.10
CA ALA A 176 -15.67 6.98 4.56
C ALA A 176 -14.16 6.78 4.83
N HIS A 177 -13.28 7.33 3.97
CA HIS A 177 -11.84 7.30 4.21
C HIS A 177 -11.46 8.09 5.48
N GLN A 178 -11.98 9.30 5.64
CA GLN A 178 -11.69 10.15 6.81
C GLN A 178 -12.19 9.55 8.12
N LYS A 179 -13.34 8.87 8.10
CA LYS A 179 -13.89 8.17 9.26
C LYS A 179 -13.18 6.85 9.58
N GLY A 180 -12.32 6.34 8.69
CA GLY A 180 -11.62 5.06 8.86
C GLY A 180 -12.49 3.83 8.55
N GLU A 181 -13.59 3.99 7.83
CA GLU A 181 -14.45 2.91 7.35
C GLU A 181 -13.80 2.17 6.17
N ILE A 182 -13.12 2.92 5.33
CA ILE A 182 -12.26 2.43 4.24
C ILE A 182 -10.91 3.15 4.24
N HIS A 183 -9.96 2.63 3.46
CA HIS A 183 -8.72 3.34 3.15
C HIS A 183 -8.54 3.43 1.63
N TYR A 184 -8.62 4.64 1.09
CA TYR A 184 -8.19 4.94 -0.25
C TYR A 184 -6.66 5.09 -0.21
N HIS A 185 -5.94 4.11 -0.78
CA HIS A 185 -4.48 4.08 -0.71
C HIS A 185 -3.83 5.21 -1.51
N ASP A 186 -2.63 5.61 -1.06
CA ASP A 186 -1.71 6.48 -1.80
C ASP A 186 -2.31 7.87 -2.13
N LEU A 187 -3.04 8.46 -1.19
CA LEU A 187 -3.59 9.81 -1.32
C LEU A 187 -2.52 10.90 -1.44
N ASP A 188 -1.30 10.60 -1.07
CA ASP A 188 -0.11 11.43 -1.28
C ASP A 188 0.33 11.50 -2.75
N TYR A 189 -0.29 10.68 -3.62
CA TYR A 189 -0.10 10.70 -5.08
C TYR A 189 -1.42 10.77 -5.84
N SER A 190 -2.33 9.83 -5.62
CA SER A 190 -3.60 9.68 -6.35
C SER A 190 -4.80 10.04 -5.46
N PRO A 191 -5.81 10.75 -5.96
CA PRO A 191 -6.12 11.06 -7.35
C PRO A 191 -5.52 12.38 -7.87
N TYR A 192 -4.73 13.09 -7.08
CA TYR A 192 -4.10 14.34 -7.51
C TYR A 192 -3.32 14.14 -8.81
N GLN A 193 -2.46 13.12 -8.85
CA GLN A 193 -1.78 12.66 -10.06
C GLN A 193 -2.49 11.44 -10.65
N PRO A 194 -2.66 11.35 -11.99
CA PRO A 194 -3.26 10.17 -12.65
C PRO A 194 -2.22 9.05 -12.82
N LEU A 195 -1.66 8.55 -11.72
CA LEU A 195 -0.62 7.54 -11.69
C LEU A 195 -1.19 6.14 -11.43
N THR A 196 -0.55 5.13 -12.01
CA THR A 196 -0.77 3.71 -11.70
C THR A 196 -0.05 3.30 -10.42
N ASN A 197 -0.47 2.18 -9.82
CA ASN A 197 0.13 1.67 -8.59
C ASN A 197 1.37 0.81 -8.88
N CYS A 198 1.18 -0.46 -9.22
CA CYS A 198 2.25 -1.43 -9.42
C CYS A 198 2.24 -1.97 -10.85
N CYS A 199 3.40 -2.44 -11.32
CA CYS A 199 3.48 -3.09 -12.63
C CYS A 199 4.46 -4.26 -12.65
N LEU A 200 4.25 -5.15 -13.60
CA LEU A 200 5.19 -6.17 -14.05
C LEU A 200 5.78 -5.69 -15.37
N ILE A 201 7.04 -5.23 -15.32
CA ILE A 201 7.71 -4.57 -16.45
C ILE A 201 7.96 -5.58 -17.58
N ASP A 202 7.72 -5.19 -18.82
CA ASP A 202 8.09 -5.98 -19.98
C ASP A 202 9.56 -5.75 -20.39
N PHE A 203 10.49 -6.33 -19.64
CA PHE A 203 11.90 -6.22 -19.90
C PHE A 203 12.31 -6.86 -21.22
N LYS A 204 11.64 -7.94 -21.64
CA LYS A 204 11.91 -8.59 -22.93
C LYS A 204 11.66 -7.63 -24.09
N GLU A 205 10.51 -6.95 -24.08
CA GLU A 205 10.15 -5.93 -25.08
C GLU A 205 11.17 -4.77 -25.08
N MET A 206 11.47 -4.23 -23.90
CA MET A 206 12.33 -3.06 -23.78
C MET A 206 13.79 -3.34 -24.17
N LEU A 207 14.36 -4.45 -23.70
CA LEU A 207 15.76 -4.81 -23.98
C LEU A 207 15.94 -5.27 -25.45
N THR A 208 14.91 -5.87 -26.06
CA THR A 208 14.99 -6.32 -27.45
C THR A 208 14.88 -5.16 -28.44
N LYS A 209 13.93 -4.24 -28.20
CA LYS A 209 13.63 -3.14 -29.14
C LYS A 209 14.29 -1.81 -28.78
N GLY A 210 15.00 -1.74 -27.65
CA GLY A 210 15.49 -0.48 -27.10
C GLY A 210 14.39 0.38 -26.52
N PHE A 211 14.74 1.53 -25.94
CA PHE A 211 13.82 2.46 -25.28
C PHE A 211 14.42 3.86 -25.24
N LYS A 212 13.67 4.85 -24.72
CA LYS A 212 14.16 6.21 -24.49
C LYS A 212 14.11 6.59 -23.03
N ILE A 213 15.12 7.32 -22.59
CA ILE A 213 15.13 8.05 -21.31
C ILE A 213 15.48 9.50 -21.60
N GLY A 214 14.54 10.43 -21.40
CA GLY A 214 14.69 11.81 -21.81
C GLY A 214 14.92 11.90 -23.34
N ASN A 215 16.03 12.47 -23.74
CA ASN A 215 16.43 12.60 -25.15
C ASN A 215 17.40 11.49 -25.65
N ALA A 216 17.77 10.56 -24.76
CA ALA A 216 18.71 9.49 -25.11
C ALA A 216 17.97 8.27 -25.65
N ASP A 217 18.34 7.83 -26.84
CA ASP A 217 17.97 6.52 -27.38
C ASP A 217 18.91 5.46 -26.81
N VAL A 218 18.33 4.36 -26.32
CA VAL A 218 19.06 3.22 -25.75
C VAL A 218 18.78 1.98 -26.60
N ASP A 219 19.81 1.49 -27.25
CA ASP A 219 19.74 0.31 -28.12
C ASP A 219 19.73 -1.00 -27.31
N SER A 220 19.37 -2.10 -27.99
CA SER A 220 19.46 -3.45 -27.43
C SER A 220 20.87 -3.77 -26.93
N PRO A 221 21.03 -4.29 -25.69
CA PRO A 221 22.34 -4.57 -25.12
C PRO A 221 23.02 -5.75 -25.82
N LYS A 222 24.38 -5.74 -25.81
CA LYS A 222 25.21 -6.79 -26.44
C LYS A 222 26.03 -7.57 -25.41
N SER A 223 25.73 -7.44 -24.15
CA SER A 223 26.33 -8.19 -23.05
C SER A 223 25.39 -8.23 -21.85
N ILE A 224 25.57 -9.19 -20.98
CA ILE A 224 24.78 -9.27 -19.75
C ILE A 224 25.02 -8.07 -18.82
N GLN A 225 26.23 -7.53 -18.77
CA GLN A 225 26.56 -6.35 -17.97
C GLN A 225 25.79 -5.12 -18.46
N THR A 226 25.72 -4.92 -19.78
CA THR A 226 24.93 -3.81 -20.36
C THR A 226 23.43 -4.04 -20.12
N ALA A 227 22.95 -5.27 -20.26
CA ALA A 227 21.55 -5.60 -20.01
C ALA A 227 21.14 -5.29 -18.58
N THR A 228 21.93 -5.67 -17.59
CA THR A 228 21.62 -5.39 -16.17
C THR A 228 21.72 -3.89 -15.83
N ALA A 229 22.68 -3.16 -16.40
CA ALA A 229 22.75 -1.70 -16.23
C ALA A 229 21.52 -1.01 -16.84
N GLN A 230 21.08 -1.41 -18.03
CA GLN A 230 19.83 -0.91 -18.63
C GLN A 230 18.61 -1.28 -17.80
N MET A 231 18.53 -2.50 -17.23
CA MET A 231 17.45 -2.89 -16.31
C MET A 231 17.39 -1.98 -15.09
N ALA A 232 18.53 -1.64 -14.48
CA ALA A 232 18.55 -0.73 -13.33
C ALA A 232 18.03 0.67 -13.72
N GLN A 233 18.39 1.19 -14.89
CA GLN A 233 17.89 2.46 -15.41
C GLN A 233 16.38 2.42 -15.66
N ILE A 234 15.86 1.34 -16.25
CA ILE A 234 14.43 1.14 -16.46
C ILE A 234 13.71 1.12 -15.11
N ILE A 235 14.19 0.34 -14.15
CA ILE A 235 13.61 0.23 -12.80
C ILE A 235 13.54 1.60 -12.11
N ALA A 236 14.62 2.38 -12.14
CA ALA A 236 14.66 3.71 -11.53
C ALA A 236 13.65 4.68 -12.17
N ASN A 237 13.53 4.64 -13.52
CA ASN A 237 12.57 5.47 -14.25
C ASN A 237 11.10 5.03 -14.02
N VAL A 238 10.83 3.74 -14.04
CA VAL A 238 9.50 3.19 -13.75
C VAL A 238 9.10 3.53 -12.31
N ALA A 239 10.00 3.30 -11.35
CA ALA A 239 9.77 3.65 -9.93
C ALA A 239 9.54 5.15 -9.71
N SER A 240 10.06 6.02 -10.59
CA SER A 240 9.82 7.47 -10.56
C SER A 240 8.52 7.90 -11.26
N SER A 241 7.91 7.00 -12.04
CA SER A 241 6.73 7.27 -12.87
C SER A 241 5.44 6.66 -12.32
N GLN A 242 5.50 5.93 -11.22
CA GLN A 242 4.38 5.35 -10.48
C GLN A 242 4.71 5.36 -8.99
N TYR A 243 3.76 5.00 -8.11
CA TYR A 243 3.99 5.09 -6.66
C TYR A 243 4.19 3.73 -5.95
N GLY A 244 3.85 2.62 -6.60
CA GLY A 244 4.00 1.27 -6.05
C GLY A 244 5.19 0.49 -6.61
N GLY A 245 5.14 -0.83 -6.47
CA GLY A 245 6.22 -1.71 -6.86
C GLY A 245 6.36 -1.90 -8.37
N CYS A 246 7.60 -2.13 -8.81
CA CYS A 246 7.95 -2.50 -10.17
C CYS A 246 8.71 -3.83 -10.14
N SER A 247 8.20 -4.85 -10.84
CA SER A 247 8.73 -6.21 -10.75
C SER A 247 9.20 -6.71 -12.11
N ALA A 248 10.20 -7.58 -12.07
CA ALA A 248 10.68 -8.35 -13.22
C ALA A 248 10.30 -9.82 -13.03
N ASP A 249 9.63 -10.38 -14.02
CA ASP A 249 9.33 -11.81 -14.07
C ASP A 249 10.38 -12.55 -14.87
N ARG A 250 10.71 -13.80 -14.48
CA ARG A 250 11.61 -14.70 -15.20
C ARG A 250 12.92 -14.02 -15.64
N ILE A 251 13.59 -13.34 -14.71
CA ILE A 251 14.81 -12.57 -15.03
C ILE A 251 15.94 -13.44 -15.59
N ASP A 252 16.01 -14.70 -15.14
CA ASP A 252 16.92 -15.71 -15.64
C ASP A 252 16.74 -15.95 -17.16
N GLU A 253 15.50 -16.14 -17.61
CA GLU A 253 15.16 -16.31 -19.02
C GLU A 253 15.36 -15.02 -19.83
N VAL A 254 15.04 -13.87 -19.27
CA VAL A 254 15.22 -12.55 -19.92
C VAL A 254 16.70 -12.24 -20.17
N LEU A 255 17.58 -12.61 -19.25
CA LEU A 255 19.01 -12.29 -19.30
C LEU A 255 19.87 -13.36 -19.98
N ALA A 256 19.40 -14.62 -20.09
CA ALA A 256 20.14 -15.71 -20.69
C ALA A 256 20.63 -15.44 -22.13
N PRO A 257 19.87 -14.80 -23.04
CA PRO A 257 20.37 -14.45 -24.36
C PRO A 257 21.61 -13.55 -24.34
N PHE A 258 21.67 -12.63 -23.38
CA PHE A 258 22.82 -11.72 -23.23
C PHE A 258 24.03 -12.40 -22.59
N ALA A 259 23.81 -13.40 -21.72
CA ALA A 259 24.87 -14.27 -21.22
C ALA A 259 25.47 -15.15 -22.34
N GLN A 260 24.63 -15.64 -23.27
CA GLN A 260 25.05 -16.35 -24.47
C GLN A 260 25.98 -15.48 -25.34
N LEU A 261 25.65 -14.19 -25.54
CA LEU A 261 26.51 -13.26 -26.28
C LEU A 261 27.88 -13.06 -25.61
N ASN A 262 27.90 -13.04 -24.25
CA ASN A 262 29.17 -13.01 -23.52
C ASN A 262 29.97 -14.29 -23.74
N TYR A 263 29.34 -15.45 -23.72
CA TYR A 263 30.04 -16.73 -23.96
C TYR A 263 30.66 -16.75 -25.36
N GLU A 264 29.94 -16.36 -26.40
CA GLU A 264 30.42 -16.31 -27.77
C GLU A 264 31.59 -15.32 -27.91
N LYS A 265 31.51 -14.16 -27.26
CA LYS A 265 32.61 -13.19 -27.20
C LYS A 265 33.84 -13.79 -26.50
N ASN A 266 33.66 -14.43 -25.35
CA ASN A 266 34.73 -15.01 -24.57
C ASN A 266 35.39 -16.21 -25.30
N LEU A 267 34.58 -16.97 -26.03
CA LEU A 267 35.10 -18.06 -26.86
C LEU A 267 35.96 -17.56 -28.00
N ARG A 268 35.53 -16.50 -28.74
CA ARG A 268 36.34 -15.86 -29.75
C ARG A 268 37.68 -15.34 -29.19
N MET A 269 37.63 -14.71 -28.03
CA MET A 269 38.85 -14.25 -27.35
C MET A 269 39.75 -15.43 -26.95
N ALA A 270 39.20 -16.55 -26.46
CA ALA A 270 39.99 -17.73 -26.17
C ALA A 270 40.67 -18.35 -27.41
N GLN A 271 39.98 -18.35 -28.56
CA GLN A 271 40.51 -18.84 -29.84
C GLN A 271 41.73 -18.05 -30.35
N GLU A 272 41.85 -16.77 -29.99
CA GLU A 272 43.01 -15.96 -30.33
C GLU A 272 44.27 -16.29 -29.55
N TRP A 273 44.14 -16.90 -28.34
CA TRP A 273 45.23 -17.06 -27.40
C TRP A 273 45.48 -18.51 -26.91
N ILE A 274 44.55 -19.41 -27.14
CA ILE A 274 44.58 -20.79 -26.64
C ILE A 274 44.45 -21.73 -27.85
N GLU A 275 45.37 -22.64 -28.03
CA GLU A 275 45.36 -23.61 -29.15
C GLU A 275 44.37 -24.75 -28.90
N ASP A 276 44.22 -25.20 -27.66
CA ASP A 276 43.43 -26.35 -27.22
C ASP A 276 41.92 -26.00 -27.18
N GLU A 277 41.12 -26.64 -27.98
CA GLU A 277 39.68 -26.35 -28.07
C GLU A 277 38.91 -26.62 -26.77
N GLU A 278 39.28 -27.62 -25.98
CA GLU A 278 38.63 -27.88 -24.71
C GLU A 278 38.96 -26.78 -23.69
N LYS A 279 40.20 -26.33 -23.65
CA LYS A 279 40.61 -25.19 -22.82
C LYS A 279 39.99 -23.88 -23.26
N GLN A 280 39.76 -23.68 -24.58
CA GLN A 280 39.00 -22.53 -25.07
C GLN A 280 37.61 -22.48 -24.49
N LYS A 281 36.87 -23.61 -24.53
CA LYS A 281 35.52 -23.74 -23.98
C LYS A 281 35.52 -23.58 -22.45
N GLU A 282 36.45 -24.17 -21.74
CA GLU A 282 36.63 -24.02 -20.30
C GLU A 282 36.90 -22.56 -19.91
N PHE A 283 37.80 -21.87 -20.65
CA PHE A 283 38.05 -20.45 -20.43
C PHE A 283 36.79 -19.62 -20.66
N ALA A 284 36.08 -19.84 -21.78
CA ALA A 284 34.87 -19.12 -22.12
C ALA A 284 33.80 -19.32 -21.07
N ASP A 285 33.58 -20.55 -20.61
CA ASP A 285 32.62 -20.87 -19.54
C ASP A 285 32.94 -20.18 -18.23
N LYS A 286 34.17 -20.33 -17.74
CA LYS A 286 34.64 -19.73 -16.49
C LYS A 286 34.53 -18.19 -16.52
N LYS A 287 34.93 -17.58 -17.66
CA LYS A 287 34.87 -16.14 -17.83
C LYS A 287 33.41 -15.66 -17.89
N THR A 288 32.54 -16.38 -18.57
CA THR A 288 31.11 -16.02 -18.70
C THR A 288 30.41 -16.16 -17.34
N LYS A 289 30.68 -17.19 -16.54
CA LYS A 289 30.18 -17.30 -15.17
C LYS A 289 30.60 -16.11 -14.30
N LYS A 290 31.84 -15.65 -14.45
CA LYS A 290 32.32 -14.44 -13.78
C LYS A 290 31.58 -13.19 -14.27
N ASP A 291 31.37 -13.04 -15.57
CA ASP A 291 30.61 -11.93 -16.15
C ASP A 291 29.16 -11.90 -15.66
N ILE A 292 28.50 -13.07 -15.56
CA ILE A 292 27.14 -13.21 -15.00
C ILE A 292 27.13 -12.79 -13.54
N PHE A 293 28.08 -13.28 -12.72
CA PHE A 293 28.16 -12.92 -11.31
C PHE A 293 28.33 -11.42 -11.10
N ASP A 294 29.27 -10.80 -11.86
CA ASP A 294 29.55 -9.36 -11.77
C ASP A 294 28.34 -8.52 -12.20
N ALA A 295 27.61 -8.97 -13.23
CA ALA A 295 26.40 -8.31 -13.70
C ALA A 295 25.28 -8.36 -12.65
N MET A 296 25.05 -9.51 -12.02
CA MET A 296 24.06 -9.64 -10.93
C MET A 296 24.45 -8.83 -9.69
N GLN A 297 25.74 -8.80 -9.36
CA GLN A 297 26.26 -7.98 -8.26
C GLN A 297 26.04 -6.49 -8.53
N SER A 298 26.36 -6.02 -9.74
CA SER A 298 26.11 -4.63 -10.15
C SER A 298 24.63 -4.28 -10.03
N LEU A 299 23.74 -5.12 -10.56
CA LEU A 299 22.29 -4.90 -10.49
C LEU A 299 21.80 -4.77 -9.05
N GLU A 300 22.24 -5.65 -8.13
CA GLU A 300 21.85 -5.58 -6.73
C GLU A 300 22.35 -4.30 -6.05
N TYR A 301 23.60 -3.87 -6.35
CA TYR A 301 24.14 -2.60 -5.84
C TYR A 301 23.38 -1.39 -6.39
N GLU A 302 23.13 -1.34 -7.69
CA GLU A 302 22.44 -0.23 -8.34
C GLU A 302 21.02 -0.06 -7.78
N ILE A 303 20.24 -1.13 -7.62
CA ILE A 303 18.89 -1.07 -7.02
C ILE A 303 18.94 -0.51 -5.59
N ASN A 304 19.98 -0.81 -4.80
CA ASN A 304 20.10 -0.33 -3.42
C ASN A 304 20.71 1.08 -3.30
N THR A 305 21.33 1.62 -4.33
CA THR A 305 22.02 2.92 -4.31
C THR A 305 21.34 3.98 -5.17
N LEU A 306 20.51 3.58 -6.13
CA LEU A 306 19.68 4.49 -6.92
C LEU A 306 18.37 4.77 -6.19
N TYR A 307 18.10 6.04 -5.97
CA TYR A 307 16.81 6.48 -5.43
C TYR A 307 15.90 6.94 -6.57
N SER A 308 14.60 6.63 -6.43
CA SER A 308 13.58 7.21 -7.31
C SER A 308 13.50 8.73 -7.09
N SER A 309 12.83 9.46 -7.98
CA SER A 309 12.54 10.89 -7.80
C SER A 309 11.79 11.20 -6.50
N GLN A 310 11.13 10.20 -5.91
CA GLN A 310 10.38 10.27 -4.66
C GLN A 310 11.25 10.01 -3.41
N GLY A 311 12.56 9.85 -3.58
CA GLY A 311 13.48 9.61 -2.47
C GLY A 311 13.42 8.23 -1.84
N GLN A 312 12.75 7.27 -2.48
CA GLN A 312 12.70 5.89 -2.01
C GLN A 312 13.61 4.98 -2.85
N THR A 313 14.16 3.95 -2.21
CA THR A 313 14.77 2.83 -2.93
C THR A 313 13.70 2.20 -3.82
N PRO A 314 13.98 1.90 -5.12
CA PRO A 314 12.99 1.29 -6.00
C PRO A 314 12.42 0.00 -5.39
N PHE A 315 11.09 -0.03 -5.25
CA PHE A 315 10.39 -1.16 -4.67
C PHE A 315 10.26 -2.28 -5.71
N THR A 316 11.31 -3.10 -5.82
CA THR A 316 11.51 -4.04 -6.93
C THR A 316 11.50 -5.48 -6.43
N SER A 317 10.81 -6.36 -7.19
CA SER A 317 10.88 -7.82 -7.03
C SER A 317 11.46 -8.45 -8.29
N LEU A 318 12.32 -9.45 -8.11
CA LEU A 318 12.92 -10.24 -9.19
C LEU A 318 12.47 -11.70 -9.05
N GLY A 319 11.72 -12.19 -10.03
CA GLY A 319 11.30 -13.59 -10.12
C GLY A 319 12.22 -14.42 -11.00
N PHE A 320 12.56 -15.63 -10.57
CA PHE A 320 13.44 -16.56 -11.26
C PHE A 320 13.20 -18.00 -10.80
N GLY A 321 13.80 -18.98 -11.47
CA GLY A 321 13.77 -20.38 -11.06
C GLY A 321 13.04 -21.31 -12.03
N LEU A 322 12.45 -20.80 -13.11
CA LEU A 322 11.78 -21.62 -14.14
C LEU A 322 12.66 -21.89 -15.36
N GLY A 323 13.72 -21.12 -15.58
CA GLY A 323 14.63 -21.34 -16.69
C GLY A 323 15.36 -22.69 -16.57
N GLU A 324 15.33 -23.47 -17.65
CA GLU A 324 15.87 -24.83 -17.73
C GLU A 324 17.24 -24.86 -18.42
N GLY A 325 17.57 -23.82 -19.17
CA GLY A 325 18.82 -23.72 -19.92
C GLY A 325 20.05 -23.49 -19.05
N TYR A 326 21.21 -23.68 -19.64
CA TYR A 326 22.48 -23.59 -18.93
C TYR A 326 22.74 -22.19 -18.34
N PHE A 327 22.53 -21.14 -19.13
CA PHE A 327 22.76 -19.76 -18.66
C PHE A 327 21.68 -19.28 -17.71
N GLU A 328 20.42 -19.72 -17.88
CA GLU A 328 19.37 -19.48 -16.90
C GLU A 328 19.75 -20.02 -15.53
N LYS A 329 20.23 -21.26 -15.47
CA LYS A 329 20.68 -21.89 -14.22
C LYS A 329 21.88 -21.14 -13.58
N GLU A 330 22.84 -20.72 -14.39
CA GLU A 330 24.00 -19.96 -13.88
C GLU A 330 23.59 -18.56 -13.39
N ILE A 331 22.61 -17.90 -14.02
CA ILE A 331 22.03 -16.64 -13.56
C ILE A 331 21.30 -16.84 -12.22
N GLN A 332 20.46 -17.88 -12.09
CA GLN A 332 19.76 -18.23 -10.85
C GLN A 332 20.76 -18.39 -9.69
N LYS A 333 21.85 -19.15 -9.93
CA LYS A 333 22.92 -19.33 -8.95
C LYS A 333 23.65 -18.03 -8.61
N ALA A 334 23.91 -17.18 -9.60
CA ALA A 334 24.57 -15.90 -9.39
C ALA A 334 23.72 -14.96 -8.52
N ILE A 335 22.42 -14.84 -8.77
CA ILE A 335 21.48 -14.05 -7.97
C ILE A 335 21.55 -14.46 -6.49
N LEU A 336 21.50 -15.76 -6.22
CA LEU A 336 21.54 -16.30 -4.86
C LEU A 336 22.90 -16.10 -4.17
N LYS A 337 24.00 -16.34 -4.90
CA LYS A 337 25.37 -16.15 -4.37
C LYS A 337 25.66 -14.69 -4.06
N VAL A 338 25.23 -13.75 -4.90
CA VAL A 338 25.36 -12.31 -4.68
C VAL A 338 24.61 -11.91 -3.42
N ARG A 339 23.35 -12.36 -3.27
CA ARG A 339 22.56 -12.09 -2.06
C ARG A 339 23.21 -12.66 -0.79
N ILE A 340 23.74 -13.88 -0.81
CA ILE A 340 24.46 -14.49 0.31
C ILE A 340 25.70 -13.65 0.67
N GLN A 341 26.43 -13.15 -0.34
CA GLN A 341 27.62 -12.32 -0.13
C GLN A 341 27.27 -11.02 0.60
N GLY A 342 26.14 -10.39 0.26
CA GLY A 342 25.68 -9.12 0.84
C GLY A 342 26.44 -7.89 0.33
N LEU A 343 26.01 -6.70 0.77
CA LEU A 343 26.48 -5.41 0.28
C LEU A 343 27.65 -4.85 1.11
N GLY A 344 28.66 -4.36 0.42
CA GLY A 344 29.77 -3.62 1.00
C GLY A 344 30.70 -4.47 1.88
N LYS A 345 31.59 -3.79 2.60
CA LYS A 345 32.62 -4.40 3.45
C LYS A 345 32.01 -5.21 4.59
N GLU A 346 30.97 -4.72 5.21
CA GLU A 346 30.24 -5.37 6.30
C GLU A 346 29.29 -6.47 5.81
N ARG A 347 29.17 -6.69 4.49
CA ARG A 347 28.26 -7.69 3.90
C ARG A 347 26.82 -7.53 4.41
N ARG A 348 26.30 -6.28 4.38
CA ARG A 348 24.94 -5.96 4.81
C ARG A 348 23.91 -6.68 3.98
N THR A 349 22.79 -7.00 4.59
CA THR A 349 21.65 -7.61 3.88
C THR A 349 20.98 -6.58 2.98
N ALA A 350 20.91 -6.88 1.67
CA ALA A 350 20.15 -6.06 0.72
C ALA A 350 18.65 -6.19 1.00
N ILE A 351 17.97 -5.06 1.16
CA ILE A 351 16.51 -5.04 1.33
C ILE A 351 15.82 -5.23 -0.02
N PHE A 352 16.31 -4.58 -1.06
CA PHE A 352 15.88 -4.73 -2.45
C PHE A 352 17.03 -5.20 -3.34
N PRO A 353 16.72 -5.85 -4.49
CA PRO A 353 15.40 -6.35 -4.90
C PRO A 353 14.91 -7.47 -3.98
N LYS A 354 13.59 -7.56 -3.82
CA LYS A 354 12.96 -8.74 -3.25
C LYS A 354 13.18 -9.91 -4.20
N LEU A 355 13.75 -11.01 -3.71
CA LEU A 355 13.98 -12.21 -4.50
C LEU A 355 12.81 -13.17 -4.37
N ILE A 356 12.31 -13.67 -5.49
CA ILE A 356 11.20 -14.62 -5.59
C ILE A 356 11.67 -15.84 -6.37
N PHE A 357 11.80 -16.97 -5.69
CA PHE A 357 12.22 -18.23 -6.30
C PHE A 357 11.01 -19.12 -6.57
N VAL A 358 10.85 -19.60 -7.79
CA VAL A 358 9.75 -20.49 -8.15
C VAL A 358 10.18 -21.94 -7.95
N ILE A 359 9.41 -22.69 -7.16
CA ILE A 359 9.57 -24.13 -6.97
C ILE A 359 8.55 -24.84 -7.86
N LYS A 360 9.02 -25.79 -8.70
CA LYS A 360 8.22 -26.56 -9.64
C LYS A 360 8.59 -28.04 -9.57
N ASP A 361 7.59 -28.91 -9.48
CA ASP A 361 7.78 -30.38 -9.51
C ASP A 361 8.38 -30.82 -10.86
N GLY A 362 9.31 -31.73 -10.81
CA GLY A 362 10.08 -32.19 -11.96
C GLY A 362 11.19 -31.23 -12.45
N LEU A 363 11.34 -30.04 -11.82
CA LEU A 363 12.41 -29.10 -12.16
C LEU A 363 13.40 -28.89 -11.00
N ASN A 364 12.90 -28.53 -9.82
CA ASN A 364 13.75 -28.15 -8.69
C ASN A 364 13.15 -28.45 -7.31
N LEU A 365 12.04 -29.21 -7.24
CA LEU A 365 11.39 -29.55 -5.97
C LEU A 365 12.12 -30.68 -5.24
N LYS A 366 12.42 -31.80 -5.94
CA LYS A 366 12.93 -33.04 -5.36
C LYS A 366 14.43 -33.23 -5.61
N PRO A 367 15.15 -33.99 -4.78
CA PRO A 367 16.57 -34.26 -4.98
C PRO A 367 16.94 -34.88 -6.33
N THR A 368 15.98 -35.53 -7.00
CA THR A 368 16.16 -36.12 -8.34
C THR A 368 15.98 -35.14 -9.49
N ASP A 369 15.51 -33.91 -9.20
CA ASP A 369 15.20 -32.93 -10.22
C ASP A 369 16.49 -32.22 -10.74
N PRO A 370 16.53 -31.80 -12.01
CA PRO A 370 17.76 -31.31 -12.67
C PRO A 370 18.33 -30.03 -12.06
N ASN A 371 17.48 -29.20 -11.45
CA ASN A 371 17.87 -27.92 -10.82
C ASN A 371 17.70 -27.92 -9.29
N TYR A 372 17.67 -29.11 -8.66
CA TYR A 372 17.55 -29.20 -7.20
C TYR A 372 18.69 -28.49 -6.46
N ASP A 373 19.91 -28.49 -6.99
CA ASP A 373 21.05 -27.76 -6.47
C ASP A 373 20.82 -26.22 -6.35
N VAL A 374 19.96 -25.67 -7.21
CA VAL A 374 19.52 -24.28 -7.08
C VAL A 374 18.58 -24.10 -5.89
N LYS A 375 17.65 -25.05 -5.63
CA LYS A 375 16.82 -25.04 -4.42
C LYS A 375 17.64 -25.12 -3.16
N GLU A 376 18.67 -25.99 -3.11
CA GLU A 376 19.58 -26.06 -1.97
C GLU A 376 20.29 -24.71 -1.71
N LEU A 377 20.73 -24.04 -2.78
CA LEU A 377 21.31 -22.71 -2.68
C LEU A 377 20.29 -21.65 -2.25
N ALA A 378 19.04 -21.76 -2.70
CA ALA A 378 17.95 -20.89 -2.29
C ALA A 378 17.61 -21.05 -0.80
N LEU A 379 17.59 -22.29 -0.27
CA LEU A 379 17.45 -22.59 1.16
C LEU A 379 18.58 -21.97 1.98
N ALA A 380 19.82 -22.16 1.52
CA ALA A 380 21.00 -21.56 2.19
C ALA A 380 20.93 -20.02 2.19
N CYS A 381 20.42 -19.42 1.12
CA CYS A 381 20.21 -17.98 1.03
C CYS A 381 19.09 -17.51 1.97
N ALA A 382 17.94 -18.18 1.96
CA ALA A 382 16.78 -17.81 2.76
C ALA A 382 17.06 -17.86 4.26
N THR A 383 17.82 -18.86 4.73
CA THR A 383 18.21 -18.99 6.14
C THR A 383 19.22 -17.95 6.59
N GLN A 384 19.95 -17.31 5.66
CA GLN A 384 20.98 -16.31 5.95
C GLN A 384 20.51 -14.86 5.67
N ARG A 385 19.54 -14.68 4.78
CA ARG A 385 19.12 -13.36 4.26
C ARG A 385 17.61 -13.15 4.23
N MET A 386 16.80 -14.10 4.70
CA MET A 386 15.33 -14.12 4.62
C MET A 386 14.75 -14.07 3.21
N TYR A 387 15.57 -13.97 2.19
CA TYR A 387 15.23 -14.10 0.78
C TYR A 387 16.02 -15.26 0.16
N PRO A 388 15.47 -15.91 -0.89
CA PRO A 388 14.21 -15.62 -1.58
C PRO A 388 12.98 -16.04 -0.78
N ASP A 389 11.84 -15.35 -1.03
CA ASP A 389 10.52 -15.93 -0.83
C ASP A 389 10.23 -16.92 -1.94
N VAL A 390 9.29 -17.86 -1.73
CA VAL A 390 9.04 -18.94 -2.68
C VAL A 390 7.62 -18.91 -3.23
N LEU A 391 7.48 -19.14 -4.54
CA LEU A 391 6.23 -19.44 -5.21
C LEU A 391 6.15 -20.93 -5.49
N MET A 392 5.04 -21.56 -5.14
CA MET A 392 4.73 -22.94 -5.45
C MET A 392 3.98 -23.01 -6.78
N TYR A 393 4.67 -23.44 -7.85
CA TYR A 393 4.21 -23.31 -9.23
C TYR A 393 2.78 -23.80 -9.46
N ASP A 394 2.47 -25.02 -9.03
CA ASP A 394 1.16 -25.62 -9.28
C ASP A 394 0.05 -24.92 -8.51
N THR A 395 0.30 -24.61 -7.23
CA THR A 395 -0.69 -23.96 -6.36
C THR A 395 -0.93 -22.51 -6.78
N ILE A 396 0.13 -21.74 -7.09
CA ILE A 396 -0.07 -20.34 -7.56
C ILE A 396 -0.78 -20.31 -8.92
N THR A 397 -0.46 -21.24 -9.83
CA THR A 397 -1.12 -21.35 -11.12
C THR A 397 -2.61 -21.67 -10.97
N LYS A 398 -2.96 -22.58 -10.04
CA LYS A 398 -4.35 -22.91 -9.71
C LYS A 398 -5.13 -21.70 -9.16
N ILE A 399 -4.50 -20.87 -8.34
CA ILE A 399 -5.15 -19.69 -7.71
C ILE A 399 -5.29 -18.52 -8.69
N THR A 400 -4.25 -18.22 -9.48
CA THR A 400 -4.17 -16.98 -10.29
C THR A 400 -4.30 -17.21 -11.79
N GLY A 401 -4.32 -18.48 -12.22
CA GLY A 401 -4.41 -18.88 -13.63
C GLY A 401 -3.06 -18.98 -14.36
N SER A 402 -1.96 -18.48 -13.79
CA SER A 402 -0.59 -18.65 -14.30
C SER A 402 0.43 -18.30 -13.22
N CYS A 403 1.63 -18.86 -13.30
CA CYS A 403 2.70 -18.54 -12.38
C CYS A 403 3.45 -17.28 -12.83
N LYS A 404 3.37 -16.22 -12.03
CA LYS A 404 4.04 -14.93 -12.26
C LYS A 404 4.59 -14.37 -10.96
N THR A 405 5.64 -13.59 -11.07
CA THR A 405 6.17 -12.80 -9.96
C THR A 405 5.12 -11.81 -9.46
N PRO A 406 4.91 -11.70 -8.13
CA PRO A 406 4.03 -10.67 -7.59
C PRO A 406 4.62 -9.27 -7.83
N MET A 407 3.74 -8.32 -8.10
CA MET A 407 4.10 -6.91 -8.14
C MET A 407 4.24 -6.37 -6.72
N GLY A 408 5.34 -5.70 -6.44
CA GLY A 408 5.61 -5.16 -5.11
C GLY A 408 5.58 -6.22 -4.02
N CYS A 409 4.76 -6.01 -2.97
CA CYS A 409 4.71 -6.90 -1.82
C CYS A 409 4.14 -8.27 -2.12
N ARG A 410 2.93 -8.31 -2.71
CA ARG A 410 2.15 -9.55 -2.88
C ARG A 410 1.03 -9.44 -3.92
N SER A 411 1.02 -8.41 -4.78
CA SER A 411 -0.06 -8.22 -5.76
C SER A 411 0.13 -9.13 -6.96
N PHE A 412 -0.87 -9.95 -7.29
CA PHE A 412 -0.87 -10.84 -8.44
C PHE A 412 -1.78 -10.33 -9.54
N LEU A 413 -1.33 -10.54 -10.79
CA LEU A 413 -2.15 -10.36 -11.97
C LEU A 413 -2.84 -11.69 -12.31
N PRO A 414 -4.14 -11.70 -12.67
CA PRO A 414 -4.78 -12.90 -13.20
C PRO A 414 -4.21 -13.25 -14.57
N ALA A 415 -4.39 -14.49 -15.01
CA ALA A 415 -4.11 -14.85 -16.39
C ALA A 415 -4.98 -14.01 -17.34
N TRP A 416 -4.35 -13.44 -18.36
CA TRP A 416 -5.03 -12.61 -19.36
C TRP A 416 -4.49 -12.92 -20.76
N ARG A 417 -5.40 -13.00 -21.72
CA ARG A 417 -5.05 -13.27 -23.12
C ARG A 417 -5.36 -12.05 -23.97
N ASN A 418 -4.46 -11.75 -24.90
CA ASN A 418 -4.66 -10.70 -25.90
C ASN A 418 -5.71 -11.11 -26.97
N GLU A 419 -5.96 -10.24 -27.92
CA GLU A 419 -6.90 -10.48 -29.03
C GLU A 419 -6.53 -11.68 -29.92
N GLN A 420 -5.26 -12.07 -29.93
CA GLN A 420 -4.73 -13.24 -30.63
C GLN A 420 -4.84 -14.53 -29.80
N GLY A 421 -5.35 -14.46 -28.58
CA GLY A 421 -5.47 -15.58 -27.65
C GLY A 421 -4.19 -15.93 -26.91
N GLU A 422 -3.10 -15.16 -27.08
CA GLU A 422 -1.83 -15.38 -26.43
C GLU A 422 -1.86 -14.93 -24.96
N LEU A 423 -1.26 -15.73 -24.07
CA LEU A 423 -1.11 -15.37 -22.67
C LEU A 423 -0.08 -14.24 -22.52
N VAL A 424 -0.51 -13.12 -21.95
CA VAL A 424 0.36 -11.95 -21.67
C VAL A 424 0.67 -11.89 -20.19
N GLU A 425 1.89 -12.17 -19.83
CA GLU A 425 2.34 -12.23 -18.43
C GLU A 425 2.98 -10.92 -17.97
N SER A 426 3.84 -10.30 -18.78
CA SER A 426 4.51 -9.03 -18.49
C SER A 426 3.84 -7.82 -19.15
N GLY A 427 4.28 -6.61 -18.81
CA GLY A 427 3.74 -5.36 -19.37
C GLY A 427 2.34 -5.03 -18.88
N ARG A 428 1.93 -5.56 -17.73
CA ARG A 428 0.61 -5.35 -17.13
C ARG A 428 0.71 -4.67 -15.77
N MET A 429 -0.39 -4.12 -15.28
CA MET A 429 -0.37 -3.23 -14.13
C MET A 429 -1.60 -3.36 -13.24
N ASN A 430 -1.44 -2.90 -12.01
CA ASN A 430 -2.52 -2.60 -11.08
C ASN A 430 -2.75 -1.08 -11.03
N LEU A 431 -4.00 -0.64 -11.12
CA LEU A 431 -4.37 0.78 -11.10
C LEU A 431 -4.49 1.33 -9.67
N GLY A 432 -4.68 0.48 -8.69
CA GLY A 432 -4.70 0.86 -7.29
C GLY A 432 -5.55 0.01 -6.39
N VAL A 433 -5.52 0.37 -5.11
CA VAL A 433 -6.12 -0.38 -4.01
C VAL A 433 -7.07 0.51 -3.21
N VAL A 434 -8.17 -0.06 -2.75
CA VAL A 434 -9.04 0.50 -1.70
C VAL A 434 -9.27 -0.60 -0.67
N THR A 435 -8.96 -0.34 0.60
CA THR A 435 -9.07 -1.36 1.66
C THR A 435 -10.22 -1.08 2.59
N LEU A 436 -11.02 -2.11 2.84
CA LEU A 436 -12.13 -2.13 3.78
C LEU A 436 -11.63 -2.41 5.20
N ASN A 437 -12.11 -1.65 6.19
CA ASN A 437 -11.90 -1.89 7.61
C ASN A 437 -12.95 -2.89 8.11
N LEU A 438 -12.69 -4.19 8.00
CA LEU A 438 -13.59 -5.24 8.46
C LEU A 438 -13.83 -5.22 9.98
N PRO A 439 -12.80 -5.00 10.85
CA PRO A 439 -13.02 -4.83 12.29
C PRO A 439 -14.02 -3.74 12.63
N ARG A 440 -14.00 -2.61 11.92
CA ARG A 440 -14.96 -1.52 12.09
C ARG A 440 -16.39 -1.98 11.82
N VAL A 441 -16.62 -2.75 10.76
CA VAL A 441 -17.95 -3.29 10.41
C VAL A 441 -18.46 -4.19 11.55
N ALA A 442 -17.58 -5.07 12.07
CA ALA A 442 -17.93 -5.96 13.17
C ALA A 442 -18.22 -5.21 14.48
N LEU A 443 -17.42 -4.18 14.80
CA LEU A 443 -17.65 -3.35 16.00
C LEU A 443 -18.95 -2.53 15.90
N GLU A 444 -19.27 -1.98 14.73
CA GLU A 444 -20.52 -1.23 14.49
C GLU A 444 -21.75 -2.12 14.59
N SER A 445 -21.67 -3.39 14.17
CA SER A 445 -22.77 -4.36 14.29
C SER A 445 -23.07 -4.82 15.72
N LYS A 446 -22.20 -4.51 16.69
CA LYS A 446 -22.35 -4.86 18.11
C LYS A 446 -22.63 -6.35 18.35
N GLY A 447 -22.06 -7.23 17.52
CA GLY A 447 -22.25 -8.67 17.59
C GLY A 447 -23.54 -9.20 16.94
N ASN A 448 -24.29 -8.36 16.24
CA ASN A 448 -25.43 -8.77 15.43
C ASN A 448 -24.97 -9.10 14.01
N LYS A 449 -25.18 -10.35 13.56
CA LYS A 449 -24.72 -10.80 12.22
C LYS A 449 -25.55 -10.18 11.09
N GLU A 450 -26.83 -9.99 11.25
CA GLU A 450 -27.70 -9.36 10.25
C GLU A 450 -27.26 -7.92 10.00
N GLU A 451 -27.03 -7.16 11.06
CA GLU A 451 -26.52 -5.78 10.97
C GLU A 451 -25.12 -5.71 10.38
N PHE A 452 -24.25 -6.70 10.73
CA PHE A 452 -22.94 -6.83 10.10
C PHE A 452 -23.04 -6.92 8.56
N TRP A 453 -23.90 -7.78 8.04
CA TRP A 453 -24.08 -7.96 6.61
C TRP A 453 -24.64 -6.71 5.92
N GLU A 454 -25.54 -5.98 6.55
CA GLU A 454 -26.08 -4.73 5.99
C GLU A 454 -24.98 -3.65 5.88
N ILE A 455 -24.26 -3.38 6.97
CA ILE A 455 -23.14 -2.43 6.98
C ILE A 455 -22.05 -2.87 5.98
N PHE A 456 -21.74 -4.16 5.95
CA PHE A 456 -20.73 -4.72 5.06
C PHE A 456 -21.05 -4.48 3.59
N LYS A 457 -22.28 -4.72 3.16
CA LYS A 457 -22.75 -4.48 1.78
C LYS A 457 -22.65 -3.01 1.40
N GLU A 458 -23.06 -2.12 2.29
CA GLU A 458 -22.94 -0.66 2.08
C GLU A 458 -21.47 -0.25 1.90
N ARG A 459 -20.56 -0.72 2.74
CA ARG A 459 -19.14 -0.38 2.67
C ARG A 459 -18.46 -0.97 1.43
N LEU A 460 -18.87 -2.15 0.97
CA LEU A 460 -18.41 -2.72 -0.31
C LEU A 460 -18.79 -1.85 -1.51
N GLN A 461 -20.01 -1.27 -1.51
CA GLN A 461 -20.41 -0.36 -2.58
C GLN A 461 -19.54 0.91 -2.59
N ILE A 462 -19.23 1.47 -1.42
CA ILE A 462 -18.30 2.62 -1.31
C ILE A 462 -16.91 2.26 -1.85
N CYS A 463 -16.41 1.05 -1.55
CA CYS A 463 -15.14 0.57 -2.10
C CYS A 463 -15.20 0.46 -3.63
N LYS A 464 -16.30 -0.03 -4.20
CA LYS A 464 -16.52 -0.12 -5.66
C LYS A 464 -16.44 1.27 -6.29
N ASP A 465 -17.19 2.23 -5.76
CA ASP A 465 -17.22 3.60 -6.28
C ASP A 465 -15.84 4.26 -6.22
N ALA A 466 -15.09 3.98 -5.17
CA ALA A 466 -13.72 4.47 -5.00
C ALA A 466 -12.74 3.85 -6.02
N LEU A 467 -12.87 2.55 -6.31
CA LEU A 467 -12.06 1.85 -7.32
C LEU A 467 -12.39 2.33 -8.74
N ASP A 468 -13.66 2.53 -9.06
CA ASP A 468 -14.11 3.05 -10.35
C ASP A 468 -13.59 4.48 -10.58
N TYR A 469 -13.67 5.32 -9.55
CA TYR A 469 -13.12 6.66 -9.62
C TYR A 469 -11.60 6.64 -9.87
N ARG A 470 -10.87 5.72 -9.22
CA ARG A 470 -9.42 5.54 -9.43
C ARG A 470 -9.12 5.13 -10.88
N ALA A 471 -9.84 4.14 -11.41
CA ALA A 471 -9.68 3.70 -12.79
C ALA A 471 -9.94 4.83 -13.80
N LYS A 472 -11.04 5.56 -13.60
CA LYS A 472 -11.36 6.76 -14.39
C LYS A 472 -10.21 7.76 -14.35
N ARG A 473 -9.68 8.06 -13.17
CA ARG A 473 -8.61 9.03 -12.99
C ARG A 473 -7.30 8.61 -13.66
N CYS A 474 -6.91 7.33 -13.55
CA CYS A 474 -5.75 6.79 -14.27
C CYS A 474 -5.91 6.91 -15.79
N GLY A 475 -7.11 6.66 -16.31
CA GLY A 475 -7.42 6.77 -17.75
C GLY A 475 -7.37 8.18 -18.33
N GLU A 476 -7.39 9.22 -17.49
CA GLU A 476 -7.26 10.63 -17.88
C GLU A 476 -5.79 11.05 -18.13
N ALA A 477 -4.81 10.19 -17.82
CA ALA A 477 -3.40 10.44 -18.10
C ALA A 477 -3.15 10.58 -19.60
N LYS A 478 -2.15 11.39 -19.95
CA LYS A 478 -1.61 11.45 -21.31
C LYS A 478 -0.34 10.62 -21.41
N PRO A 479 0.00 10.05 -22.57
CA PRO A 479 1.24 9.28 -22.75
C PRO A 479 2.51 10.00 -22.25
N GLN A 480 2.56 11.31 -22.43
CA GLN A 480 3.68 12.15 -22.01
C GLN A 480 3.79 12.34 -20.48
N ASN A 481 2.77 11.97 -19.69
CA ASN A 481 2.85 12.04 -18.22
C ASN A 481 3.86 11.03 -17.66
N ALA A 482 3.99 9.85 -18.30
CA ALA A 482 4.93 8.81 -17.91
C ALA A 482 5.44 8.05 -19.16
N PRO A 483 6.35 8.66 -19.98
CA PRO A 483 6.78 8.09 -21.25
C PRO A 483 7.34 6.67 -21.13
N ILE A 484 8.13 6.39 -20.09
CA ILE A 484 8.71 5.06 -19.86
C ILE A 484 7.62 3.97 -19.76
N LEU A 485 6.49 4.29 -19.11
CA LEU A 485 5.36 3.36 -18.94
C LEU A 485 4.54 3.22 -20.22
N TYR A 486 4.20 4.35 -20.85
CA TYR A 486 3.16 4.39 -21.88
C TYR A 486 3.73 4.40 -23.29
N MET A 487 4.93 4.98 -23.51
CA MET A 487 5.49 5.20 -24.85
C MET A 487 6.73 4.34 -25.16
N HIS A 488 7.42 3.82 -24.13
CA HIS A 488 8.72 3.15 -24.31
C HIS A 488 8.72 1.66 -23.93
N GLY A 489 7.55 1.05 -23.76
CA GLY A 489 7.38 -0.39 -23.72
C GLY A 489 7.32 -1.04 -22.35
N ALA A 490 7.47 -0.30 -21.22
CA ALA A 490 7.37 -0.92 -19.89
C ALA A 490 6.00 -1.61 -19.66
N PHE A 491 4.92 -1.09 -20.27
CA PHE A 491 3.59 -1.71 -20.28
C PHE A 491 3.32 -2.55 -21.54
N GLY A 492 4.36 -3.09 -22.20
CA GLY A 492 4.24 -4.02 -23.33
C GLY A 492 3.64 -3.43 -24.62
N LYS A 493 3.28 -2.16 -24.62
CA LYS A 493 2.78 -1.41 -25.79
C LYS A 493 3.47 -0.05 -25.81
N ARG A 494 3.54 0.56 -27.02
CA ARG A 494 4.16 1.86 -27.26
C ARG A 494 3.11 2.80 -27.84
N LEU A 495 2.56 3.68 -26.98
CA LEU A 495 1.58 4.68 -27.38
C LEU A 495 2.26 5.87 -28.07
N LYS A 496 1.53 6.50 -28.98
CA LYS A 496 1.90 7.80 -29.53
C LYS A 496 1.41 8.93 -28.60
N PRO A 497 1.93 10.16 -28.73
CA PRO A 497 1.50 11.29 -27.90
C PRO A 497 0.00 11.59 -27.94
N GLU A 498 -0.66 11.35 -29.07
CA GLU A 498 -2.09 11.56 -29.31
C GLU A 498 -3.01 10.43 -28.85
N ASP A 499 -2.45 9.28 -28.49
CA ASP A 499 -3.21 8.11 -28.04
C ASP A 499 -3.83 8.31 -26.65
N ARG A 500 -4.84 7.51 -26.35
CA ARG A 500 -5.47 7.49 -25.01
C ARG A 500 -4.81 6.42 -24.15
N VAL A 501 -4.29 6.81 -22.99
CA VAL A 501 -3.69 5.86 -22.03
C VAL A 501 -4.68 4.78 -21.59
N LYS A 502 -5.97 5.10 -21.52
CA LYS A 502 -7.05 4.17 -21.15
C LYS A 502 -7.01 2.85 -21.94
N GLN A 503 -6.61 2.87 -23.23
CA GLN A 503 -6.49 1.64 -24.06
C GLN A 503 -5.47 0.60 -23.55
N LEU A 504 -4.57 1.01 -22.64
CA LEU A 504 -3.67 0.07 -21.94
C LEU A 504 -4.34 -0.63 -20.77
N PHE A 505 -5.47 -0.14 -20.30
CA PHE A 505 -6.13 -0.59 -19.09
C PHE A 505 -7.39 -1.42 -19.35
N ASP A 506 -8.08 -1.15 -20.46
CA ASP A 506 -9.35 -1.74 -20.84
C ASP A 506 -9.23 -3.25 -21.18
N ASN A 507 -10.37 -3.88 -21.44
CA ASN A 507 -10.49 -5.32 -21.75
C ASN A 507 -9.90 -6.21 -20.66
N LYS A 508 -10.04 -5.81 -19.39
CA LYS A 508 -9.55 -6.55 -18.20
C LYS A 508 -8.03 -6.75 -18.20
N ARG A 509 -7.28 -5.94 -18.96
CA ARG A 509 -5.83 -6.02 -19.02
C ARG A 509 -5.17 -5.52 -17.73
N SER A 510 -5.77 -4.52 -17.09
CA SER A 510 -5.37 -3.99 -15.78
C SER A 510 -6.21 -4.53 -14.64
N THR A 511 -5.71 -4.41 -13.42
CA THR A 511 -6.40 -4.84 -12.21
C THR A 511 -6.74 -3.67 -11.29
N LEU A 512 -7.82 -3.83 -10.53
CA LEU A 512 -8.23 -2.99 -9.41
C LEU A 512 -8.39 -3.89 -8.18
N SER A 513 -7.87 -3.46 -7.04
CA SER A 513 -7.79 -4.32 -5.85
C SER A 513 -8.72 -3.85 -4.74
N LEU A 514 -9.69 -4.71 -4.38
CA LEU A 514 -10.47 -4.59 -3.15
C LEU A 514 -9.65 -5.20 -2.00
N GLY A 515 -9.09 -4.35 -1.16
CA GLY A 515 -8.32 -4.76 0.00
C GLY A 515 -9.18 -5.02 1.23
N TYR A 516 -8.66 -5.80 2.18
CA TYR A 516 -9.24 -6.00 3.50
C TYR A 516 -8.16 -6.30 4.53
N ILE A 517 -8.46 -6.04 5.81
CA ILE A 517 -7.64 -6.45 6.96
C ILE A 517 -8.53 -6.93 8.10
N GLY A 518 -7.96 -7.66 9.04
CA GLY A 518 -8.54 -7.89 10.35
C GLY A 518 -9.63 -8.95 10.41
N LEU A 519 -9.56 -10.04 9.65
CA LEU A 519 -10.48 -11.18 9.82
C LEU A 519 -10.42 -11.77 11.23
N TYR A 520 -9.24 -11.74 11.86
CA TYR A 520 -9.09 -12.18 13.24
C TYR A 520 -10.00 -11.37 14.19
N GLU A 521 -9.97 -10.05 14.07
CA GLU A 521 -10.76 -9.16 14.90
C GLU A 521 -12.27 -9.32 14.63
N VAL A 522 -12.66 -9.52 13.36
CA VAL A 522 -14.05 -9.79 13.01
C VAL A 522 -14.56 -11.04 13.73
N ALA A 523 -13.86 -12.15 13.58
CA ALA A 523 -14.26 -13.39 14.24
C ALA A 523 -14.21 -13.27 15.77
N SER A 524 -13.25 -12.49 16.31
CA SER A 524 -13.16 -12.25 17.75
C SER A 524 -14.38 -11.51 18.32
N VAL A 525 -15.04 -10.62 17.56
CA VAL A 525 -16.28 -9.96 17.96
C VAL A 525 -17.42 -10.97 18.18
N PHE A 526 -17.52 -11.98 17.33
CA PHE A 526 -18.63 -12.92 17.34
C PHE A 526 -18.37 -14.21 18.13
N TYR A 527 -17.09 -14.62 18.26
CA TYR A 527 -16.69 -15.93 18.78
C TYR A 527 -15.62 -15.89 19.88
N GLY A 528 -15.14 -14.67 20.23
CA GLY A 528 -14.04 -14.51 21.19
C GLY A 528 -12.66 -14.72 20.59
N GLY A 529 -11.60 -14.41 21.36
CA GLY A 529 -10.22 -14.34 20.86
C GLY A 529 -9.53 -15.68 20.54
N GLU A 530 -10.13 -16.83 20.90
CA GLU A 530 -9.56 -18.18 20.68
C GLU A 530 -10.32 -18.95 19.58
N TRP A 531 -10.75 -18.24 18.57
CA TRP A 531 -11.66 -18.77 17.56
C TRP A 531 -11.00 -19.62 16.44
N GLU A 532 -9.70 -19.58 16.23
CA GLU A 532 -9.04 -20.24 15.09
C GLU A 532 -9.23 -21.77 15.08
N LYS A 533 -9.52 -22.36 16.23
CA LYS A 533 -9.87 -23.78 16.37
C LYS A 533 -11.38 -24.04 16.30
N ASN A 534 -12.20 -22.99 16.17
CA ASN A 534 -13.64 -23.10 16.04
C ASN A 534 -14.05 -23.17 14.56
N PRO A 535 -14.60 -24.31 14.07
CA PRO A 535 -15.00 -24.46 12.68
C PRO A 535 -16.06 -23.46 12.21
N GLU A 536 -17.02 -23.11 13.08
CA GLU A 536 -18.07 -22.12 12.74
C GLU A 536 -17.48 -20.73 12.54
N ALA A 537 -16.54 -20.35 13.39
CA ALA A 537 -15.87 -19.07 13.26
C ALA A 537 -15.01 -18.99 11.98
N LYS A 538 -14.29 -20.08 11.66
CA LYS A 538 -13.54 -20.17 10.39
C LYS A 538 -14.50 -20.09 9.20
N GLU A 539 -15.62 -20.84 9.21
CA GLU A 539 -16.60 -20.80 8.13
C GLU A 539 -17.20 -19.40 7.94
N PHE A 540 -17.52 -18.69 9.04
CA PHE A 540 -18.00 -17.32 8.96
C PHE A 540 -16.98 -16.38 8.27
N THR A 541 -15.68 -16.50 8.58
CA THR A 541 -14.66 -15.72 7.88
C THR A 541 -14.54 -16.08 6.40
N LEU A 542 -14.69 -17.36 6.05
CA LEU A 542 -14.70 -17.80 4.66
C LEU A 542 -15.97 -17.35 3.91
N GLU A 543 -17.12 -17.25 4.60
CA GLU A 543 -18.36 -16.72 4.03
C GLU A 543 -18.20 -15.23 3.65
N ILE A 544 -17.54 -14.44 4.51
CA ILE A 544 -17.18 -13.05 4.20
C ILE A 544 -16.32 -13.00 2.93
N MET A 545 -15.30 -13.82 2.85
CA MET A 545 -14.41 -13.87 1.68
C MET A 545 -15.13 -14.31 0.41
N ARG A 546 -16.03 -15.29 0.51
CA ARG A 546 -16.86 -15.78 -0.60
C ARG A 546 -17.76 -14.68 -1.13
N TYR A 547 -18.44 -13.96 -0.25
CA TYR A 547 -19.31 -12.84 -0.63
C TYR A 547 -18.51 -11.72 -1.34
N MET A 548 -17.34 -11.34 -0.80
CA MET A 548 -16.45 -10.39 -1.47
C MET A 548 -16.05 -10.87 -2.87
N LYS A 549 -15.73 -12.17 -3.00
CA LYS A 549 -15.34 -12.78 -4.28
C LYS A 549 -16.49 -12.70 -5.31
N GLU A 550 -17.72 -13.01 -4.91
CA GLU A 550 -18.91 -12.88 -5.75
C GLU A 550 -19.09 -11.44 -6.24
N CYS A 551 -18.87 -10.44 -5.34
CA CYS A 551 -18.94 -9.03 -5.71
C CYS A 551 -17.89 -8.64 -6.74
N VAL A 552 -16.61 -8.94 -6.53
CA VAL A 552 -15.54 -8.58 -7.48
C VAL A 552 -15.66 -9.34 -8.80
N ASP A 553 -16.16 -10.58 -8.80
CA ASP A 553 -16.43 -11.33 -10.02
C ASP A 553 -17.57 -10.71 -10.82
N LYS A 554 -18.63 -10.25 -10.14
CA LYS A 554 -19.71 -9.50 -10.76
C LYS A 554 -19.18 -8.20 -11.38
N TRP A 555 -18.41 -7.40 -10.63
CA TRP A 555 -17.85 -6.15 -11.14
C TRP A 555 -16.92 -6.38 -12.34
N THR A 556 -16.14 -7.48 -12.33
CA THR A 556 -15.27 -7.86 -13.45
C THR A 556 -16.09 -8.23 -14.69
N ARG A 557 -17.22 -8.96 -14.52
CA ARG A 557 -18.08 -9.31 -15.67
C ARG A 557 -18.74 -8.08 -16.30
N GLU A 558 -19.19 -7.14 -15.46
CA GLU A 558 -19.94 -5.96 -15.87
C GLU A 558 -19.06 -4.79 -16.36
N GLY A 559 -17.78 -4.77 -15.98
CA GLY A 559 -16.86 -3.67 -16.24
C GLY A 559 -15.74 -3.96 -17.23
N ASP A 560 -14.95 -2.92 -17.54
CA ASP A 560 -13.78 -2.98 -18.42
C ASP A 560 -12.52 -3.51 -17.72
N TYR A 561 -12.50 -3.51 -16.38
CA TYR A 561 -11.34 -3.82 -15.57
C TYR A 561 -11.48 -5.17 -14.87
N TRP A 562 -10.33 -5.74 -14.44
CA TRP A 562 -10.33 -6.91 -13.58
C TRP A 562 -10.30 -6.49 -12.11
N TYR A 563 -11.38 -6.74 -11.40
CA TYR A 563 -11.44 -6.54 -9.94
C TYR A 563 -11.02 -7.82 -9.23
N SER A 564 -10.20 -7.70 -8.20
CA SER A 564 -9.75 -8.84 -7.41
C SER A 564 -9.63 -8.49 -5.94
N ILE A 565 -9.79 -9.49 -5.07
CA ILE A 565 -9.57 -9.30 -3.64
C ILE A 565 -8.06 -9.33 -3.37
N TYR A 566 -7.62 -8.41 -2.53
CA TYR A 566 -6.25 -8.21 -2.13
C TYR A 566 -6.11 -8.28 -0.61
N SER A 567 -5.36 -9.26 -0.13
CA SER A 567 -5.00 -9.35 1.29
C SER A 567 -4.00 -8.25 1.60
N THR A 568 -4.50 -7.08 1.99
CA THR A 568 -3.74 -5.83 2.08
C THR A 568 -2.50 -5.99 2.96
N PRO A 569 -1.33 -5.53 2.51
CA PRO A 569 -0.14 -5.48 3.34
C PRO A 569 -0.38 -4.61 4.57
N SER A 570 -0.01 -5.11 5.71
CA SER A 570 -0.11 -4.36 6.94
C SER A 570 1.12 -3.47 7.14
N GLU A 571 1.13 -2.33 6.48
CA GLU A 571 2.12 -1.27 6.71
C GLU A 571 1.65 -0.35 7.84
N SER A 572 1.34 0.90 7.52
CA SER A 572 0.78 1.86 8.47
C SER A 572 -0.72 1.65 8.72
N LEU A 573 -1.42 0.89 7.86
CA LEU A 573 -2.86 0.80 7.85
C LEU A 573 -3.46 0.07 9.06
N THR A 574 -2.80 -1.00 9.52
CA THR A 574 -3.25 -1.73 10.71
C THR A 574 -3.18 -0.90 11.99
N ASP A 575 -2.17 -0.03 12.10
CA ASP A 575 -2.07 0.99 13.16
C ASP A 575 -3.17 2.05 13.00
N ARG A 576 -3.30 2.63 11.80
CA ARG A 576 -4.26 3.69 11.53
C ARG A 576 -5.70 3.27 11.87
N PHE A 577 -6.15 2.14 11.37
CA PHE A 577 -7.51 1.66 11.62
C PHE A 577 -7.72 1.31 13.09
N CYS A 578 -6.80 0.58 13.72
CA CYS A 578 -6.89 0.24 15.12
C CYS A 578 -6.97 1.48 16.01
N ARG A 579 -6.13 2.50 15.77
CA ARG A 579 -6.14 3.77 16.52
C ARG A 579 -7.47 4.50 16.37
N MET A 580 -7.98 4.64 15.14
CA MET A 580 -9.26 5.31 14.88
C MET A 580 -10.44 4.57 15.51
N ASP A 581 -10.39 3.23 15.55
CA ASP A 581 -11.43 2.41 16.18
C ASP A 581 -11.31 2.46 17.70
N THR A 582 -10.10 2.53 18.24
CA THR A 582 -9.88 2.77 19.67
C THR A 582 -10.44 4.14 20.11
N GLU A 583 -10.25 5.18 19.31
CA GLU A 583 -10.82 6.51 19.57
C GLU A 583 -12.36 6.49 19.58
N LYS A 584 -12.98 5.67 18.72
CA LYS A 584 -14.44 5.57 18.58
C LYS A 584 -15.11 4.63 19.57
N PHE A 585 -14.53 3.46 19.84
CA PHE A 585 -15.14 2.37 20.60
C PHE A 585 -14.47 2.10 21.95
N GLY A 586 -13.32 2.76 22.22
CA GLY A 586 -12.50 2.46 23.38
C GLY A 586 -11.62 1.22 23.19
N ILE A 587 -11.06 0.74 24.31
CA ILE A 587 -10.25 -0.48 24.35
C ILE A 587 -11.20 -1.69 24.41
N VAL A 588 -11.16 -2.52 23.38
CA VAL A 588 -11.93 -3.77 23.27
C VAL A 588 -10.94 -4.93 23.24
N GLU A 589 -11.12 -5.88 24.16
CA GLU A 589 -10.24 -7.03 24.33
C GLU A 589 -10.13 -7.86 23.04
N ASN A 590 -8.92 -8.30 22.69
CA ASN A 590 -8.58 -9.04 21.47
C ASN A 590 -8.82 -8.28 20.15
N ILE A 591 -9.25 -7.04 20.20
CA ILE A 591 -9.57 -6.23 19.01
C ILE A 591 -8.68 -4.97 18.97
N THR A 592 -8.98 -3.97 19.81
CA THR A 592 -8.25 -2.69 19.82
C THR A 592 -7.15 -2.60 20.87
N ASP A 593 -7.10 -3.51 21.82
CA ASP A 593 -6.13 -3.57 22.92
C ASP A 593 -4.67 -3.82 22.47
N LYS A 594 -4.48 -4.39 21.29
CA LYS A 594 -3.16 -4.69 20.70
C LYS A 594 -2.43 -3.46 20.15
N GLU A 595 -3.14 -2.37 19.90
CA GLU A 595 -2.68 -1.17 19.19
C GLU A 595 -2.29 -1.41 17.72
N TYR A 596 -2.71 -2.53 17.14
CA TYR A 596 -2.64 -2.87 15.71
C TYR A 596 -3.70 -3.90 15.37
N TYR A 597 -4.14 -3.96 14.11
CA TYR A 597 -4.99 -5.02 13.59
C TYR A 597 -4.18 -6.12 12.94
N THR A 598 -4.73 -7.33 12.97
CA THR A 598 -4.11 -8.48 12.32
C THR A 598 -4.10 -8.31 10.81
N ASN A 599 -3.00 -8.72 10.19
CA ASN A 599 -2.82 -8.64 8.75
C ASN A 599 -3.77 -9.61 8.03
N SER A 600 -4.71 -9.07 7.27
CA SER A 600 -5.64 -9.81 6.38
C SER A 600 -6.28 -11.04 7.05
N TYR A 601 -5.91 -12.26 6.59
CA TYR A 601 -6.40 -13.57 7.04
C TYR A 601 -5.44 -14.30 7.98
N HIS A 602 -4.31 -13.68 8.34
CA HIS A 602 -3.27 -14.39 9.08
C HIS A 602 -3.71 -14.82 10.47
N TYR A 603 -3.14 -15.92 10.92
CA TYR A 603 -3.18 -16.34 12.30
C TYR A 603 -2.63 -15.25 13.22
N ASP A 604 -3.20 -15.04 14.40
CA ASP A 604 -2.71 -14.00 15.32
C ASP A 604 -1.24 -14.27 15.69
N VAL A 605 -0.38 -13.27 15.49
CA VAL A 605 1.07 -13.37 15.70
C VAL A 605 1.49 -13.67 17.13
N ARG A 606 0.59 -13.44 18.11
CA ARG A 606 0.80 -13.73 19.53
C ARG A 606 0.61 -15.22 19.88
N LYS A 607 0.05 -16.00 18.96
CA LYS A 607 -0.23 -17.43 19.14
C LYS A 607 0.90 -18.28 18.57
N ASN A 608 0.94 -19.53 18.98
CA ASN A 608 2.04 -20.45 18.69
C ASN A 608 1.56 -21.73 17.98
N PRO A 609 0.96 -21.64 16.78
CA PRO A 609 0.75 -22.82 15.96
C PRO A 609 2.10 -23.35 15.45
N THR A 610 2.18 -24.62 15.09
CA THR A 610 3.28 -25.11 14.25
C THR A 610 3.20 -24.50 12.85
N PRO A 611 4.29 -24.43 12.05
CA PRO A 611 4.21 -23.97 10.68
C PRO A 611 3.16 -24.72 9.85
N PHE A 612 3.04 -26.01 10.08
CA PHE A 612 2.10 -26.89 9.39
C PHE A 612 0.64 -26.56 9.72
N GLU A 613 0.31 -26.41 11.00
CA GLU A 613 -1.03 -26.00 11.46
C GLU A 613 -1.40 -24.62 10.95
N LYS A 614 -0.44 -23.68 10.95
CA LYS A 614 -0.67 -22.32 10.42
C LYS A 614 -0.97 -22.35 8.93
N LEU A 615 -0.18 -23.08 8.15
CA LEU A 615 -0.39 -23.22 6.70
C LEU A 615 -1.71 -23.93 6.38
N ASP A 616 -2.09 -24.96 7.14
CA ASP A 616 -3.39 -25.64 6.99
C ASP A 616 -4.57 -24.73 7.35
N PHE A 617 -4.42 -23.86 8.32
CA PHE A 617 -5.44 -22.86 8.66
C PHE A 617 -5.61 -21.83 7.53
N GLU A 618 -4.50 -21.31 7.00
CA GLU A 618 -4.48 -20.18 6.08
C GLU A 618 -4.71 -20.54 4.60
N LYS A 619 -4.51 -21.80 4.19
CA LYS A 619 -4.49 -22.25 2.79
C LYS A 619 -5.75 -21.95 1.97
N ASP A 620 -6.91 -21.82 2.63
CA ASP A 620 -8.20 -21.66 1.94
C ASP A 620 -8.46 -20.21 1.48
N TYR A 621 -7.92 -19.23 2.17
CA TYR A 621 -8.20 -17.80 1.92
C TYR A 621 -7.70 -17.28 0.58
N PRO A 622 -6.50 -17.67 0.07
CA PRO A 622 -5.99 -17.18 -1.20
C PRO A 622 -6.86 -17.54 -2.43
N TYR A 623 -7.64 -18.60 -2.35
CA TYR A 623 -8.57 -18.96 -3.43
C TYR A 623 -9.66 -17.89 -3.65
N TYR A 624 -10.00 -17.14 -2.62
CA TYR A 624 -10.87 -15.97 -2.72
C TYR A 624 -10.09 -14.70 -3.01
N ALA A 625 -8.88 -14.57 -2.45
CA ALA A 625 -8.04 -13.37 -2.53
C ALA A 625 -6.92 -13.49 -3.59
N SER A 626 -7.26 -13.93 -4.81
CA SER A 626 -6.29 -14.16 -5.89
C SER A 626 -5.55 -12.91 -6.38
N GLY A 627 -6.02 -11.71 -6.05
CA GLY A 627 -5.37 -10.45 -6.40
C GLY A 627 -4.15 -10.11 -5.55
N GLY A 628 -3.91 -10.84 -4.46
CA GLY A 628 -2.70 -10.66 -3.68
C GLY A 628 -2.76 -11.30 -2.29
N PHE A 629 -1.75 -12.10 -1.99
CA PHE A 629 -1.58 -12.80 -0.73
C PHE A 629 -0.14 -13.22 -0.52
N ILE A 630 0.23 -13.56 0.72
CA ILE A 630 1.49 -14.20 1.09
C ILE A 630 1.31 -14.85 2.46
N HIS A 631 1.93 -16.00 2.67
CA HIS A 631 1.98 -16.67 3.96
C HIS A 631 3.33 -16.43 4.63
N TYR A 632 3.36 -16.44 5.95
CA TYR A 632 4.57 -16.31 6.75
C TYR A 632 4.62 -17.35 7.85
N CYS A 633 5.83 -17.88 8.08
CA CYS A 633 6.11 -18.62 9.28
C CYS A 633 7.28 -17.98 10.02
N GLU A 634 7.16 -17.87 11.34
CA GLU A 634 8.19 -17.30 12.21
C GLU A 634 9.08 -18.44 12.72
N TYR A 635 10.37 -18.39 12.41
CA TYR A 635 11.32 -19.43 12.77
C TYR A 635 12.34 -18.94 13.80
N PRO A 636 12.96 -19.85 14.59
CA PRO A 636 14.21 -19.55 15.26
C PRO A 636 15.34 -19.33 14.25
N VAL A 637 16.56 -19.13 14.71
CA VAL A 637 17.73 -19.01 13.81
C VAL A 637 17.93 -20.32 13.02
N LEU A 638 17.70 -20.28 11.70
CA LEU A 638 17.74 -21.45 10.82
C LEU A 638 19.06 -21.64 10.09
N ARG A 639 20.04 -20.74 10.25
CA ARG A 639 21.28 -20.72 9.47
C ARG A 639 22.03 -22.06 9.47
N GLN A 640 22.00 -22.80 10.59
CA GLN A 640 22.67 -24.09 10.72
C GLN A 640 21.80 -25.30 10.39
N ASN A 641 20.51 -25.07 10.13
CA ASN A 641 19.55 -26.13 9.81
C ASN A 641 18.61 -25.77 8.65
N PRO A 642 19.15 -25.61 7.42
CA PRO A 642 18.31 -25.33 6.25
C PRO A 642 17.33 -26.46 5.92
N LYS A 643 17.60 -27.72 6.38
CA LYS A 643 16.69 -28.85 6.18
C LYS A 643 15.36 -28.70 6.92
N ALA A 644 15.33 -27.99 8.04
CA ALA A 644 14.07 -27.67 8.71
C ALA A 644 13.20 -26.71 7.87
N LEU A 645 13.84 -25.76 7.18
CA LEU A 645 13.12 -24.88 6.25
C LEU A 645 12.64 -25.65 5.01
N GLU A 646 13.46 -26.55 4.47
CA GLU A 646 13.11 -27.41 3.35
C GLU A 646 11.86 -28.24 3.64
N ALA A 647 11.77 -28.87 4.81
CA ALA A 647 10.59 -29.63 5.22
C ALA A 647 9.30 -28.80 5.21
N VAL A 648 9.39 -27.51 5.57
CA VAL A 648 8.24 -26.60 5.49
C VAL A 648 7.94 -26.20 4.06
N TRP A 649 8.94 -25.93 3.21
CA TRP A 649 8.74 -25.62 1.80
C TRP A 649 8.10 -26.80 1.05
N ASP A 650 8.56 -28.01 1.30
CA ASP A 650 8.00 -29.23 0.69
C ASP A 650 6.54 -29.47 1.13
N TYR A 651 6.26 -29.27 2.42
CA TYR A 651 4.90 -29.36 2.94
C TYR A 651 3.97 -28.28 2.33
N ALA A 652 4.50 -27.08 2.10
CA ALA A 652 3.76 -25.95 1.58
C ALA A 652 3.39 -26.09 0.09
N TYR A 653 4.12 -26.92 -0.67
CA TYR A 653 4.08 -26.97 -2.14
C TYR A 653 2.67 -27.13 -2.72
N ASP A 654 1.88 -28.05 -2.16
CA ASP A 654 0.51 -28.33 -2.61
C ASP A 654 -0.58 -27.58 -1.80
N LYS A 655 -0.20 -26.72 -0.86
CA LYS A 655 -1.12 -26.06 0.06
C LYS A 655 -1.22 -24.56 -0.15
N VAL A 656 -0.09 -23.88 -0.32
CA VAL A 656 -0.04 -22.42 -0.42
C VAL A 656 0.76 -21.99 -1.65
N GLY A 657 0.28 -20.93 -2.33
CA GLY A 657 0.93 -20.45 -3.55
C GLY A 657 2.18 -19.60 -3.33
N TYR A 658 2.29 -18.95 -2.17
CA TYR A 658 3.35 -17.97 -1.89
C TYR A 658 3.72 -17.94 -0.41
N LEU A 659 4.98 -18.21 -0.11
CA LEU A 659 5.49 -18.33 1.26
C LEU A 659 6.74 -17.47 1.48
N GLY A 660 6.72 -16.65 2.52
CA GLY A 660 7.85 -15.89 3.02
C GLY A 660 8.49 -16.54 4.27
N THR A 661 9.80 -16.43 4.37
CA THR A 661 10.59 -16.95 5.51
C THR A 661 10.90 -15.83 6.48
N ASN A 662 10.58 -16.01 7.78
CA ASN A 662 10.96 -15.10 8.84
C ASN A 662 11.88 -15.85 9.82
N THR A 663 13.17 -15.56 9.78
CA THR A 663 14.17 -16.08 10.71
C THR A 663 15.08 -14.94 11.18
N PRO A 664 15.57 -14.93 12.44
CA PRO A 664 16.48 -13.89 12.89
C PRO A 664 17.79 -13.91 12.11
N ILE A 665 18.16 -12.77 11.52
CA ILE A 665 19.39 -12.58 10.76
C ILE A 665 20.13 -11.30 11.17
N ASP A 666 19.79 -10.73 12.33
CA ASP A 666 20.41 -9.50 12.82
C ASP A 666 21.90 -9.71 13.09
N ARG A 667 22.72 -8.68 12.86
CA ARG A 667 24.18 -8.74 13.01
C ARG A 667 24.70 -7.50 13.73
N CYS A 668 25.63 -7.71 14.65
CA CYS A 668 26.38 -6.66 15.30
C CYS A 668 27.83 -6.67 14.82
N TYR A 669 28.27 -5.64 14.12
CA TYR A 669 29.65 -5.53 13.63
C TYR A 669 30.64 -5.12 14.72
N LYS A 670 30.15 -4.69 15.91
CA LYS A 670 30.99 -4.32 17.04
C LYS A 670 31.49 -5.53 17.83
N CYS A 671 30.64 -6.53 18.10
CA CYS A 671 30.99 -7.72 18.87
C CYS A 671 30.95 -9.02 18.07
N GLY A 672 30.48 -8.98 16.79
CA GLY A 672 30.38 -10.17 15.94
C GLY A 672 29.13 -11.02 16.16
N TYR A 673 28.20 -10.61 17.04
CA TYR A 673 26.95 -11.35 17.26
C TYR A 673 26.10 -11.46 16.00
N GLU A 674 25.61 -12.66 15.73
CA GLU A 674 24.63 -12.95 14.67
C GLU A 674 23.44 -13.73 15.26
N GLY A 675 22.23 -13.23 15.11
CA GLY A 675 21.03 -13.86 15.66
C GLY A 675 19.88 -12.88 15.85
N GLU A 676 19.10 -13.02 16.90
CA GLU A 676 17.96 -12.18 17.20
C GLU A 676 18.34 -11.04 18.15
N PHE A 677 18.09 -9.80 17.73
CA PHE A 677 18.28 -8.64 18.60
C PHE A 677 17.06 -8.46 19.53
N GLU A 678 17.33 -8.03 20.74
CA GLU A 678 16.31 -7.74 21.75
C GLU A 678 15.51 -6.49 21.39
N PRO A 679 14.17 -6.51 21.51
CA PRO A 679 13.35 -5.33 21.29
C PRO A 679 13.58 -4.28 22.37
N THR A 680 13.43 -3.00 21.95
CA THR A 680 13.42 -1.83 22.83
C THR A 680 12.15 -1.02 22.57
N LYS A 681 11.92 0.07 23.31
CA LYS A 681 10.74 0.93 23.10
C LYS A 681 10.62 1.48 21.65
N LYS A 682 11.75 1.67 20.96
CA LYS A 682 11.80 2.32 19.63
C LYS A 682 12.77 1.61 18.65
N GLY A 683 12.98 0.31 18.76
CA GLY A 683 13.90 -0.40 17.88
C GLY A 683 14.45 -1.65 18.56
N PHE A 684 15.70 -1.99 18.30
CA PHE A 684 16.32 -3.24 18.76
C PHE A 684 17.73 -2.99 19.27
N ARG A 685 18.26 -3.90 20.09
CA ARG A 685 19.63 -3.86 20.59
C ARG A 685 20.30 -5.23 20.51
N CYS A 686 21.60 -5.24 20.34
CA CYS A 686 22.40 -6.45 20.43
C CYS A 686 22.33 -7.03 21.85
N PRO A 687 21.99 -8.32 22.03
CA PRO A 687 21.92 -8.95 23.35
C PRO A 687 23.28 -9.04 24.04
N GLU A 688 24.37 -9.20 23.28
CA GLU A 688 25.74 -9.38 23.83
C GLU A 688 26.36 -8.06 24.32
N CYS A 689 26.28 -6.99 23.52
CA CYS A 689 27.01 -5.74 23.85
C CYS A 689 26.10 -4.50 23.98
N GLY A 690 24.77 -4.66 23.86
CA GLY A 690 23.81 -3.57 23.97
C GLY A 690 23.83 -2.56 22.81
N ASN A 691 24.62 -2.81 21.75
CA ASN A 691 24.77 -1.90 20.62
C ASN A 691 23.42 -1.64 19.89
N LYS A 692 23.13 -0.37 19.58
CA LYS A 692 21.92 0.10 18.89
C LYS A 692 22.23 0.96 17.66
N ASP A 693 23.52 1.25 17.43
CA ASP A 693 23.92 2.16 16.37
C ASP A 693 23.69 1.55 14.98
N PRO A 694 22.85 2.16 14.13
CA PRO A 694 22.54 1.62 12.79
C PRO A 694 23.77 1.57 11.87
N LYS A 695 24.84 2.31 12.17
CA LYS A 695 26.11 2.24 11.41
C LYS A 695 26.88 0.97 11.67
N SER A 696 26.75 0.41 12.86
CA SER A 696 27.48 -0.78 13.32
C SER A 696 26.57 -1.98 13.63
N CYS A 697 25.30 -1.91 13.27
CA CYS A 697 24.34 -3.02 13.32
C CYS A 697 23.61 -3.17 11.97
N ASP A 698 23.25 -4.40 11.67
CA ASP A 698 22.32 -4.74 10.58
C ASP A 698 21.12 -5.47 11.20
N VAL A 699 20.02 -4.72 11.42
CA VAL A 699 18.78 -5.25 11.99
C VAL A 699 17.76 -5.37 10.89
N VAL A 700 17.39 -6.60 10.55
CA VAL A 700 16.50 -6.87 9.43
C VAL A 700 15.24 -7.56 9.94
N LYS A 701 14.09 -6.96 9.69
CA LYS A 701 12.78 -7.48 10.06
C LYS A 701 11.84 -7.49 8.87
N ARG A 702 10.99 -8.49 8.77
CA ARG A 702 9.91 -8.47 7.79
C ARG A 702 8.81 -7.53 8.26
N THR A 703 8.52 -6.51 7.49
CA THR A 703 7.50 -5.51 7.82
C THR A 703 6.12 -5.91 7.32
N CYS A 704 6.08 -6.37 6.07
CA CYS A 704 4.89 -6.93 5.43
C CYS A 704 5.33 -7.91 4.33
N GLY A 705 5.10 -7.63 3.06
CA GLY A 705 5.62 -8.43 1.95
C GLY A 705 7.11 -8.22 1.66
N TYR A 706 7.81 -7.33 2.35
CA TYR A 706 9.24 -7.03 2.18
C TYR A 706 9.96 -6.87 3.51
N LEU A 707 11.28 -6.82 3.46
CA LEU A 707 12.15 -6.61 4.60
C LEU A 707 12.35 -5.12 4.88
N GLY A 708 12.60 -4.76 6.13
CA GLY A 708 12.96 -3.43 6.54
C GLY A 708 14.08 -3.44 7.57
N ASN A 709 14.78 -2.31 7.70
CA ASN A 709 15.77 -2.10 8.75
C ASN A 709 15.24 -1.06 9.74
N PRO A 710 14.55 -1.49 10.82
CA PRO A 710 13.94 -0.57 11.79
C PRO A 710 14.95 0.25 12.58
N GLN A 711 16.22 -0.14 12.57
CA GLN A 711 17.28 0.61 13.23
C GLN A 711 17.71 1.83 12.42
N ALA A 712 17.76 1.70 11.08
CA ALA A 712 18.09 2.78 10.17
C ALA A 712 16.87 3.61 9.76
N ARG A 713 15.69 2.95 9.66
CA ARG A 713 14.42 3.55 9.25
C ARG A 713 13.33 3.14 10.24
N PRO A 714 13.08 3.94 11.27
CA PRO A 714 12.08 3.65 12.30
C PRO A 714 10.69 3.35 11.73
N MET A 715 9.97 2.49 12.41
CA MET A 715 8.62 2.09 12.05
C MET A 715 7.59 2.82 12.92
N ILE A 716 6.36 2.92 12.44
CA ILE A 716 5.24 3.37 13.27
C ILE A 716 5.02 2.43 14.46
N LYS A 717 4.41 2.97 15.51
CA LYS A 717 4.25 2.29 16.81
C LYS A 717 3.55 0.94 16.72
N GLY A 718 2.41 0.85 16.01
CA GLY A 718 1.65 -0.40 15.89
C GLY A 718 2.42 -1.47 15.12
N ARG A 719 3.20 -1.09 14.10
CA ARG A 719 4.06 -2.04 13.38
C ARG A 719 5.20 -2.58 14.25
N HIS A 720 5.84 -1.72 15.03
CA HIS A 720 6.86 -2.16 15.98
C HIS A 720 6.29 -3.13 17.01
N LYS A 721 5.11 -2.83 17.58
CA LYS A 721 4.42 -3.71 18.53
C LYS A 721 4.06 -5.06 17.93
N GLU A 722 3.55 -5.09 16.70
CA GLU A 722 3.23 -6.34 16.01
C GLU A 722 4.47 -7.22 15.82
N ILE A 723 5.60 -6.65 15.37
CA ILE A 723 6.84 -7.40 15.17
C ILE A 723 7.37 -7.95 16.51
N VAL A 724 7.30 -7.17 17.57
CA VAL A 724 7.74 -7.60 18.92
C VAL A 724 6.83 -8.70 19.50
N ALA A 725 5.54 -8.69 19.15
CA ALA A 725 4.57 -9.66 19.62
C ALA A 725 4.66 -11.04 18.92
N ARG A 726 5.43 -11.16 17.83
CA ARG A 726 5.53 -12.40 17.04
C ARG A 726 6.14 -13.55 17.85
N VAL A 727 5.44 -14.67 17.85
CA VAL A 727 5.89 -15.91 18.51
C VAL A 727 6.49 -16.86 17.46
N LYS A 728 7.57 -17.56 17.81
CA LYS A 728 8.21 -18.53 16.92
C LYS A 728 7.38 -19.80 16.79
N HIS A 729 7.21 -20.29 15.58
CA HIS A 729 6.39 -21.46 15.25
C HIS A 729 7.15 -22.81 15.34
N LEU A 730 8.48 -22.77 15.30
CA LEU A 730 9.37 -23.89 15.64
C LEU A 730 10.10 -23.57 16.93
N LYS A 731 10.20 -24.56 17.83
CA LYS A 731 10.98 -24.46 19.07
C LYS A 731 12.36 -25.08 18.90
#